data_468b349ee6015ddcd41d67e6b90b67ee
#
_entry.id   468b349ee6015ddcd41d67e6b90b67ee
#
_cell.length_a   1.000
_cell.length_b   1.000
_cell.length_c   1.000
_cell.angle_alpha   90.00
_cell.angle_beta   90.00
_cell.angle_gamma   90.00
#
_symmetry.space_group_name_H-M   'P 1'
#
loop_
_entity.id
_entity.type
_entity.pdbx_description
1 polymer ?
#
loop_
_entity_poly.entity_id
_entity_poly.type
_entity_poly.pdbx_seq_one_letter_code
_entity_poly.pdbx_strand_id
1 'polypeptide(L)'
;MYINADSLMNKRTELDALIEIHRPDVIGIVEVKPKNYRYEIQECEIAIDGYDIFHNLEKEGRGICLHVKQELKPALLELDEIGQECIFTKCNLVKGESLILGLVYRSPNSTSENNEDLNRTLKHIVDKKPTHVAIIGDFNYPEIDWAQERSNASENNPATKFYKATKDAYLIQHQLQPTRYRNGQNPTLDDLVLTNRNDIVHDITIAGALGKSDHVTLLVKLAVSDQPDDSDRQERLNYHKANYDEMSIFFEKIDWREELDNKNVNQMWSIFKDKIEDAKSEFVPKMYVGGRKKKKWLDKGTLTSVRKKHRLYSRWLETRNGKVYQEYKKALNKATKECRKARRKMEATVAEQSKNNPKSFWSYVKSKTSTRTGIPDLKKEDGEMATSDKDKAETLNNFFQSVFTEEPPGDLPIPPSFKLDSELSNFDITREDVLKQLKRLNTGKAAGIDGIPPLLLARTAEALALPISIIFKRSLEEGCIPDEWRKAKVAPIYKNKGSRSSTNNYRPVSLTSVLSKMMETIVRGKMIAHLQDNHLICDQQHGFTSGRSCVTQLLDTLDCWTEILDRGGSVDVIYMDFRKAFDSVPHRRLMQKVEAHGIRGKVYQWTQDFLSKRTQEVAVNGVTSKEAAVTSGIPQGSVLGPLLFIMYINDLPNHVHNEVRIFADDTKLFKEVQRVDRCSLQEDLDRLTDWSRDWLLKFHPEKCCHMRIGSSTTDSTYSMKEVDNNGDTKRHSLAQTEAEKDLGVIIDSKLSFQNHIAKATAKANSRLGIIRRSFDFLTEKTFVQLYKSMVRPVLEYGQSVWQPALKKLTQDVEDVQRRATKLIGKLKDKPYAERLEALKLPSLEHRRRRGDMIEVYKYLHGFNNTGRALFIPHTGRDTRGHSLKLAKPRWTERVRGLSFSQRVISSWNELPDQVVRAPTVNAFKNRFDKHWESHPSVYDPDCYKVQCTDMRTVL
;
A
#
# COMPACT_ATOMS: atom_id res chain seq x y z
N MET A 1 7.46 -15.02 23.09
CA MET A 1 8.52 -16.02 22.77
C MET A 1 7.85 -17.36 22.52
N TYR A 2 8.19 -18.06 21.46
CA TYR A 2 7.69 -19.39 21.14
C TYR A 2 8.85 -20.38 20.96
N ILE A 3 8.68 -21.59 21.45
CA ILE A 3 9.71 -22.63 21.47
C ILE A 3 9.07 -24.01 21.26
N ASN A 4 9.56 -24.78 20.27
CA ASN A 4 9.39 -26.22 20.27
C ASN A 4 10.55 -26.84 21.07
N ALA A 5 10.26 -27.37 22.26
CA ALA A 5 11.28 -27.78 23.20
C ALA A 5 11.90 -29.15 22.89
N ASP A 6 11.22 -30.03 22.15
CA ASP A 6 11.57 -31.44 22.01
C ASP A 6 12.07 -32.01 23.38
N SER A 7 11.20 -32.02 24.37
CA SER A 7 11.43 -32.30 25.82
C SER A 7 12.07 -31.15 26.60
N LEU A 8 11.26 -30.52 27.47
CA LEU A 8 11.67 -29.34 28.24
C LEU A 8 12.54 -29.68 29.46
N MET A 9 12.29 -30.81 30.13
CA MET A 9 12.79 -31.05 31.47
C MET A 9 14.33 -30.90 31.63
N ASN A 10 15.09 -31.38 30.66
CA ASN A 10 16.55 -31.28 30.68
C ASN A 10 17.08 -29.93 30.12
N LYS A 11 16.20 -29.03 29.71
CA LYS A 11 16.55 -27.74 29.05
C LYS A 11 16.07 -26.55 29.89
N ARG A 12 15.51 -26.77 31.06
CA ARG A 12 14.92 -25.75 31.93
C ARG A 12 15.89 -24.61 32.24
N THR A 13 17.15 -24.93 32.59
CA THR A 13 18.16 -23.91 32.92
C THR A 13 18.47 -23.00 31.74
N GLU A 14 18.48 -23.54 30.53
CA GLU A 14 18.67 -22.74 29.32
C GLU A 14 17.44 -21.86 28.99
N LEU A 15 16.24 -22.40 29.24
CA LEU A 15 15.01 -21.61 29.13
C LEU A 15 15.02 -20.43 30.10
N ASP A 16 15.42 -20.63 31.36
CA ASP A 16 15.49 -19.56 32.36
C ASP A 16 16.47 -18.47 31.94
N ALA A 17 17.60 -18.83 31.30
CA ALA A 17 18.55 -17.88 30.75
C ALA A 17 17.96 -17.08 29.59
N LEU A 18 17.21 -17.72 28.68
CA LEU A 18 16.52 -17.05 27.58
C LEU A 18 15.45 -16.08 28.07
N ILE A 19 14.71 -16.45 29.11
CA ILE A 19 13.72 -15.60 29.76
C ILE A 19 14.38 -14.33 30.33
N GLU A 20 15.52 -14.48 31.01
CA GLU A 20 16.24 -13.34 31.59
C GLU A 20 16.79 -12.40 30.51
N ILE A 21 17.26 -12.96 29.38
CA ILE A 21 17.80 -12.18 28.25
C ILE A 21 16.68 -11.41 27.53
N HIS A 22 15.58 -12.08 27.20
CA HIS A 22 14.55 -11.54 26.31
C HIS A 22 13.35 -10.93 27.05
N ARG A 23 13.15 -11.28 28.34
CA ARG A 23 12.05 -10.82 29.22
C ARG A 23 10.67 -10.83 28.52
N PRO A 24 10.26 -11.95 27.91
CA PRO A 24 9.02 -12.02 27.15
C PRO A 24 7.80 -11.81 28.03
N ASP A 25 6.72 -11.23 27.49
CA ASP A 25 5.44 -11.10 28.20
C ASP A 25 4.61 -12.38 28.10
N VAL A 26 4.87 -13.18 27.06
CA VAL A 26 4.20 -14.46 26.78
C VAL A 26 5.23 -15.48 26.32
N ILE A 27 5.13 -16.72 26.84
CA ILE A 27 6.01 -17.84 26.49
C ILE A 27 5.14 -19.03 26.10
N GLY A 28 5.16 -19.41 24.83
CA GLY A 28 4.51 -20.63 24.34
C GLY A 28 5.55 -21.73 24.14
N ILE A 29 5.35 -22.88 24.77
CA ILE A 29 6.24 -24.02 24.66
C ILE A 29 5.44 -25.23 24.20
N VAL A 30 5.89 -25.86 23.13
CA VAL A 30 5.32 -27.10 22.62
C VAL A 30 6.33 -28.25 22.74
N GLU A 31 5.87 -29.45 22.67
CA GLU A 31 6.64 -30.68 22.90
C GLU A 31 7.35 -30.71 24.27
N VAL A 32 6.60 -30.43 25.32
CA VAL A 32 7.11 -30.37 26.71
C VAL A 32 7.57 -31.73 27.20
N LYS A 33 6.82 -32.80 26.88
CA LYS A 33 7.09 -34.17 27.28
C LYS A 33 8.09 -34.88 26.35
N PRO A 34 8.97 -35.76 26.88
CA PRO A 34 9.77 -36.68 26.05
C PRO A 34 8.89 -37.66 25.27
N LYS A 35 9.38 -38.22 24.16
CA LYS A 35 8.63 -39.22 23.35
C LYS A 35 8.17 -40.45 24.12
N ASN A 36 8.94 -40.92 25.12
CA ASN A 36 8.68 -42.14 25.89
C ASN A 36 8.49 -41.83 27.38
N TYR A 37 7.70 -40.81 27.69
CA TYR A 37 7.50 -40.35 29.04
C TYR A 37 6.62 -41.33 29.84
N ARG A 38 7.04 -41.70 31.04
CA ARG A 38 6.35 -42.68 31.92
C ARG A 38 5.80 -42.06 33.22
N TYR A 39 6.11 -40.80 33.49
CA TYR A 39 5.72 -40.08 34.70
C TYR A 39 4.99 -38.78 34.36
N GLU A 40 4.01 -38.38 35.16
CA GLU A 40 3.32 -37.10 35.00
C GLU A 40 4.22 -35.93 35.37
N ILE A 41 4.28 -34.91 34.55
CA ILE A 41 4.96 -33.66 34.86
C ILE A 41 4.02 -32.84 35.75
N GLN A 42 4.50 -32.42 36.91
CA GLN A 42 3.73 -31.57 37.82
C GLN A 42 3.86 -30.10 37.38
N GLU A 43 2.80 -29.31 37.56
CA GLU A 43 2.79 -27.88 37.22
C GLU A 43 3.94 -27.12 37.86
N CYS A 44 4.30 -27.42 39.12
CA CYS A 44 5.42 -26.78 39.81
C CYS A 44 6.79 -27.03 39.14
N GLU A 45 6.93 -28.07 38.32
CA GLU A 45 8.19 -28.36 37.62
C GLU A 45 8.36 -27.46 36.36
N ILE A 46 7.28 -26.88 35.86
CA ILE A 46 7.28 -26.02 34.67
C ILE A 46 6.87 -24.55 34.95
N ALA A 47 6.40 -24.25 36.18
CA ALA A 47 6.00 -22.92 36.60
C ALA A 47 7.14 -21.90 36.45
N ILE A 48 6.84 -20.66 36.07
CA ILE A 48 7.75 -19.53 35.95
C ILE A 48 7.24 -18.37 36.82
N ASP A 49 8.09 -17.85 37.70
CA ASP A 49 7.70 -16.77 38.61
C ASP A 49 7.20 -15.54 37.85
N GLY A 50 6.07 -14.98 38.29
CA GLY A 50 5.45 -13.80 37.67
C GLY A 50 4.59 -14.09 36.45
N TYR A 51 4.40 -15.37 36.10
CA TYR A 51 3.53 -15.79 34.98
C TYR A 51 2.40 -16.68 35.47
N ASP A 52 1.22 -16.54 34.93
CA ASP A 52 0.16 -17.53 35.00
C ASP A 52 0.41 -18.59 33.94
N ILE A 53 0.15 -19.84 34.28
CA ILE A 53 0.41 -21.00 33.42
C ILE A 53 -0.90 -21.65 32.98
N PHE A 54 -0.96 -22.02 31.72
CA PHE A 54 -2.03 -22.78 31.10
C PHE A 54 -1.39 -23.96 30.36
N HIS A 55 -1.83 -25.19 30.65
CA HIS A 55 -1.23 -26.38 30.03
C HIS A 55 -2.26 -27.48 29.75
N ASN A 56 -1.85 -28.47 28.94
CA ASN A 56 -2.62 -29.68 28.68
C ASN A 56 -1.77 -30.95 28.90
N LEU A 57 -0.93 -30.95 29.92
CA LEU A 57 0.00 -32.04 30.19
C LEU A 57 -0.68 -33.35 30.62
N GLU A 58 -1.92 -33.28 31.03
CA GLU A 58 -2.74 -34.45 31.44
C GLU A 58 -3.23 -35.28 30.25
N LYS A 59 -3.33 -34.65 29.08
CA LYS A 59 -3.81 -35.29 27.86
C LYS A 59 -2.71 -36.14 27.20
N GLU A 60 -3.11 -37.13 26.41
CA GLU A 60 -2.18 -37.83 25.50
C GLU A 60 -1.49 -36.88 24.55
N GLY A 61 -0.24 -37.18 24.16
CA GLY A 61 0.55 -36.38 23.25
C GLY A 61 1.82 -35.79 23.89
N ARG A 62 2.47 -34.88 23.17
CA ARG A 62 3.76 -34.27 23.59
C ARG A 62 3.60 -33.14 24.61
N GLY A 63 2.38 -32.67 24.85
CA GLY A 63 2.02 -31.62 25.79
C GLY A 63 2.53 -30.25 25.42
N ILE A 64 1.72 -29.25 25.74
CA ILE A 64 2.01 -27.82 25.50
C ILE A 64 1.78 -27.03 26.80
N CYS A 65 2.48 -25.90 26.94
CA CYS A 65 2.25 -24.95 28.01
C CYS A 65 2.43 -23.52 27.56
N LEU A 66 1.54 -22.64 28.00
CA LEU A 66 1.49 -21.22 27.70
C LEU A 66 1.63 -20.45 29.00
N HIS A 67 2.70 -19.68 29.14
CA HIS A 67 2.92 -18.80 30.27
C HIS A 67 2.64 -17.34 29.82
N VAL A 68 1.83 -16.64 30.60
CA VAL A 68 1.45 -15.25 30.33
C VAL A 68 1.69 -14.43 31.59
N LYS A 69 2.37 -13.28 31.50
CA LYS A 69 2.60 -12.41 32.65
C LYS A 69 1.29 -12.06 33.35
N GLN A 70 1.30 -12.13 34.69
CA GLN A 70 0.13 -11.85 35.55
C GLN A 70 -0.45 -10.45 35.34
N GLU A 71 0.40 -9.49 34.98
CA GLU A 71 -0.01 -8.11 34.67
C GLU A 71 -1.03 -8.03 33.50
N LEU A 72 -0.98 -8.96 32.56
CA LEU A 72 -1.89 -9.04 31.42
C LEU A 72 -3.27 -9.63 31.79
N LYS A 73 -3.44 -10.11 33.04
CA LYS A 73 -4.66 -10.70 33.56
C LYS A 73 -5.27 -11.70 32.57
N PRO A 74 -4.53 -12.77 32.22
CA PRO A 74 -5.02 -13.76 31.26
C PRO A 74 -6.15 -14.59 31.85
N ALA A 75 -7.10 -14.99 31.01
CA ALA A 75 -8.14 -15.96 31.36
C ALA A 75 -8.19 -17.06 30.29
N LEU A 76 -8.35 -18.31 30.71
CA LEU A 76 -8.54 -19.41 29.78
C LEU A 76 -9.82 -19.17 28.95
N LEU A 77 -9.74 -19.39 27.66
CA LEU A 77 -10.88 -19.30 26.76
C LEU A 77 -11.48 -20.70 26.60
N GLU A 78 -12.59 -20.93 27.27
CA GLU A 78 -13.36 -22.17 27.12
C GLU A 78 -14.04 -22.20 25.74
N LEU A 79 -13.83 -23.29 25.02
CA LEU A 79 -14.39 -23.57 23.70
C LEU A 79 -15.01 -24.97 23.74
N ASP A 80 -16.20 -25.15 23.21
CA ASP A 80 -16.96 -26.39 23.25
C ASP A 80 -16.29 -27.54 22.47
N GLU A 81 -15.52 -27.21 21.43
CA GLU A 81 -14.74 -28.16 20.62
C GLU A 81 -13.33 -27.57 20.39
N ILE A 82 -12.33 -28.17 21.00
CA ILE A 82 -10.92 -27.78 20.88
C ILE A 82 -10.09 -28.93 20.34
N GLY A 83 -9.25 -28.69 19.35
CA GLY A 83 -8.24 -29.65 18.89
C GLY A 83 -7.41 -30.17 20.11
N GLN A 84 -6.90 -31.40 20.05
CA GLN A 84 -6.31 -32.10 21.19
C GLN A 84 -5.18 -31.33 21.89
N GLU A 85 -4.27 -30.68 21.13
CA GLU A 85 -3.14 -29.94 21.68
C GLU A 85 -3.22 -28.47 21.32
N CYS A 86 -4.25 -27.79 21.81
CA CYS A 86 -4.46 -26.36 21.65
C CYS A 86 -4.79 -25.70 22.99
N ILE A 87 -4.26 -24.52 23.23
CA ILE A 87 -4.56 -23.65 24.37
C ILE A 87 -4.88 -22.26 23.87
N PHE A 88 -5.99 -21.68 24.32
CA PHE A 88 -6.36 -20.32 24.02
C PHE A 88 -6.62 -19.53 25.30
N THR A 89 -5.98 -18.34 25.39
CA THR A 89 -6.22 -17.42 26.50
C THR A 89 -6.69 -16.09 25.98
N LYS A 90 -7.44 -15.37 26.81
CA LYS A 90 -7.94 -14.04 26.52
C LYS A 90 -7.34 -13.05 27.49
N CYS A 91 -6.61 -12.07 27.00
CA CYS A 91 -6.12 -10.91 27.74
C CYS A 91 -7.00 -9.71 27.44
N ASN A 92 -7.41 -8.97 28.47
CA ASN A 92 -8.17 -7.73 28.31
C ASN A 92 -7.18 -6.58 28.23
N LEU A 93 -7.21 -5.87 27.11
CA LEU A 93 -6.38 -4.70 26.86
C LEU A 93 -7.15 -3.41 27.21
N VAL A 94 -6.42 -2.29 27.25
CA VAL A 94 -7.03 -0.97 27.47
C VAL A 94 -8.10 -0.64 26.42
N LYS A 95 -9.04 0.22 26.79
CA LYS A 95 -10.18 0.68 25.95
C LYS A 95 -11.22 -0.41 25.62
N GLY A 96 -11.22 -1.51 26.36
CA GLY A 96 -12.18 -2.62 26.19
C GLY A 96 -11.85 -3.50 24.98
N GLU A 97 -10.60 -3.53 24.57
CA GLU A 97 -10.07 -4.46 23.57
C GLU A 97 -9.69 -5.79 24.21
N SER A 98 -9.59 -6.82 23.39
CA SER A 98 -9.16 -8.15 23.83
C SER A 98 -8.13 -8.72 22.86
N LEU A 99 -7.12 -9.38 23.42
CA LEU A 99 -6.16 -10.18 22.69
C LEU A 99 -6.44 -11.64 23.00
N ILE A 100 -6.70 -12.45 21.99
CA ILE A 100 -6.70 -13.91 22.11
C ILE A 100 -5.31 -14.39 21.70
N LEU A 101 -4.66 -15.09 22.64
CA LEU A 101 -3.41 -15.79 22.44
C LEU A 101 -3.70 -17.26 22.26
N GLY A 102 -3.25 -17.86 21.17
CA GLY A 102 -3.37 -19.28 20.89
C GLY A 102 -2.01 -19.95 20.82
N LEU A 103 -1.86 -21.09 21.48
CA LEU A 103 -0.73 -22.00 21.31
C LEU A 103 -1.25 -23.31 20.74
N VAL A 104 -0.65 -23.76 19.65
CA VAL A 104 -1.09 -24.95 18.92
C VAL A 104 0.09 -25.88 18.68
N TYR A 105 -0.11 -27.16 18.91
CA TYR A 105 0.76 -28.22 18.45
C TYR A 105 -0.04 -29.24 17.67
N ARG A 106 0.31 -29.50 16.44
CA ARG A 106 -0.28 -30.54 15.60
C ARG A 106 0.77 -31.60 15.33
N SER A 107 0.52 -32.80 15.82
CA SER A 107 1.38 -33.95 15.53
C SER A 107 1.45 -34.21 14.01
N PRO A 108 2.59 -34.63 13.46
CA PRO A 108 2.69 -35.01 12.04
C PRO A 108 1.69 -36.11 11.66
N ASN A 109 1.37 -37.03 12.60
CA ASN A 109 0.45 -38.15 12.42
C ASN A 109 -0.96 -37.85 12.96
N SER A 110 -1.37 -36.59 12.97
CA SER A 110 -2.68 -36.17 13.47
C SER A 110 -3.81 -36.82 12.67
N THR A 111 -4.85 -37.26 13.37
CA THR A 111 -6.05 -37.89 12.75
C THR A 111 -6.83 -36.87 11.89
N SER A 112 -7.63 -37.37 10.95
CA SER A 112 -8.54 -36.53 10.17
C SER A 112 -9.47 -35.70 11.03
N GLU A 113 -10.02 -36.30 12.08
CA GLU A 113 -10.93 -35.69 13.05
C GLU A 113 -10.25 -34.51 13.77
N ASN A 114 -9.06 -34.73 14.34
CA ASN A 114 -8.31 -33.64 15.00
C ASN A 114 -7.90 -32.51 14.04
N ASN A 115 -7.61 -32.84 12.76
CA ASN A 115 -7.35 -31.82 11.73
C ASN A 115 -8.60 -30.96 11.41
N GLU A 116 -9.78 -31.60 11.40
CA GLU A 116 -11.05 -30.90 11.19
C GLU A 116 -11.45 -30.06 12.42
N ASP A 117 -11.21 -30.59 13.63
CA ASP A 117 -11.41 -29.88 14.89
C ASP A 117 -10.53 -28.62 14.96
N LEU A 118 -9.27 -28.74 14.60
CA LEU A 118 -8.37 -27.58 14.51
C LEU A 118 -8.92 -26.51 13.54
N ASN A 119 -9.37 -26.92 12.37
CA ASN A 119 -9.95 -26.00 11.39
C ASN A 119 -11.25 -25.35 11.91
N ARG A 120 -12.11 -26.09 12.61
CA ARG A 120 -13.33 -25.57 13.26
C ARG A 120 -12.97 -24.60 14.38
N THR A 121 -11.99 -24.93 15.21
CA THR A 121 -11.49 -24.07 16.30
C THR A 121 -11.02 -22.71 15.78
N LEU A 122 -10.19 -22.68 14.72
CA LEU A 122 -9.71 -21.43 14.12
C LEU A 122 -10.88 -20.55 13.64
N LYS A 123 -11.85 -21.16 13.01
CA LYS A 123 -13.05 -20.46 12.54
C LYS A 123 -13.88 -19.92 13.70
N HIS A 124 -14.12 -20.71 14.72
CA HIS A 124 -14.90 -20.34 15.91
C HIS A 124 -14.30 -19.14 16.65
N ILE A 125 -12.96 -19.14 16.83
CA ILE A 125 -12.24 -18.03 17.47
C ILE A 125 -12.46 -16.74 16.71
N VAL A 126 -12.36 -16.77 15.40
CA VAL A 126 -12.50 -15.58 14.57
C VAL A 126 -13.97 -15.14 14.48
N ASP A 127 -14.93 -16.06 14.52
CA ASP A 127 -16.36 -15.76 14.53
C ASP A 127 -16.82 -15.01 15.79
N LYS A 128 -16.13 -15.18 16.92
CA LYS A 128 -16.32 -14.37 18.15
C LYS A 128 -15.91 -12.88 17.96
N LYS A 129 -15.32 -12.52 16.81
CA LYS A 129 -14.87 -11.16 16.45
C LYS A 129 -13.98 -10.50 17.51
N PRO A 130 -12.94 -11.16 18.00
CA PRO A 130 -12.01 -10.54 18.93
C PRO A 130 -11.28 -9.37 18.27
N THR A 131 -10.82 -8.41 19.07
CA THR A 131 -10.07 -7.27 18.55
C THR A 131 -8.74 -7.71 17.94
N HIS A 132 -8.03 -8.55 18.70
CA HIS A 132 -6.73 -9.10 18.30
C HIS A 132 -6.70 -10.60 18.49
N VAL A 133 -6.08 -11.30 17.55
CA VAL A 133 -5.79 -12.74 17.61
C VAL A 133 -4.33 -12.93 17.24
N ALA A 134 -3.61 -13.69 18.04
CA ALA A 134 -2.27 -14.19 17.71
C ALA A 134 -2.21 -15.67 18.07
N ILE A 135 -2.08 -16.53 17.07
CA ILE A 135 -1.98 -17.99 17.22
C ILE A 135 -0.60 -18.39 16.73
N ILE A 136 0.17 -19.02 17.60
CA ILE A 136 1.53 -19.45 17.32
C ILE A 136 1.63 -20.92 17.62
N GLY A 137 2.36 -21.66 16.80
CA GLY A 137 2.52 -23.09 17.07
C GLY A 137 3.20 -23.85 15.96
N ASP A 138 3.45 -25.12 16.23
CA ASP A 138 3.93 -26.10 15.27
C ASP A 138 2.72 -26.79 14.61
N PHE A 139 2.52 -26.51 13.34
CA PHE A 139 1.39 -27.03 12.59
C PHE A 139 1.74 -28.23 11.72
N ASN A 140 3.03 -28.49 11.50
CA ASN A 140 3.52 -29.63 10.72
C ASN A 140 2.84 -29.77 9.34
N TYR A 141 2.76 -28.68 8.55
CA TYR A 141 2.25 -28.67 7.17
C TYR A 141 3.31 -28.14 6.20
N PRO A 142 4.41 -28.89 5.97
CA PRO A 142 5.48 -28.42 5.08
C PRO A 142 5.05 -28.31 3.60
N GLU A 143 3.90 -28.88 3.22
CA GLU A 143 3.36 -28.82 1.86
C GLU A 143 2.79 -27.44 1.50
N ILE A 144 2.62 -26.52 2.47
CA ILE A 144 2.09 -25.20 2.23
C ILE A 144 3.23 -24.23 1.97
N ASP A 145 3.27 -23.67 0.79
CA ASP A 145 4.16 -22.57 0.43
C ASP A 145 3.52 -21.23 0.80
N TRP A 146 3.83 -20.75 1.99
CA TRP A 146 3.29 -19.49 2.51
C TRP A 146 3.85 -18.25 1.81
N ALA A 147 5.03 -18.35 1.19
CA ALA A 147 5.61 -17.24 0.43
C ALA A 147 4.89 -17.03 -0.90
N GLN A 148 4.48 -18.11 -1.54
CA GLN A 148 3.69 -18.10 -2.76
C GLN A 148 2.18 -18.18 -2.52
N GLU A 149 1.77 -18.32 -1.27
CA GLU A 149 0.37 -18.42 -0.85
C GLU A 149 -0.41 -19.54 -1.57
N ARG A 150 0.15 -20.75 -1.57
CA ARG A 150 -0.46 -21.94 -2.18
C ARG A 150 -0.16 -23.20 -1.39
N SER A 151 -1.01 -24.21 -1.53
CA SER A 151 -0.70 -25.58 -1.13
C SER A 151 -0.20 -26.38 -2.32
N ASN A 152 0.90 -27.11 -2.15
CA ASN A 152 1.46 -28.01 -3.15
C ASN A 152 0.83 -29.41 -3.11
N ALA A 153 -0.07 -29.67 -2.16
CA ALA A 153 -0.76 -30.94 -1.99
C ALA A 153 -2.11 -30.98 -2.73
N SER A 154 -2.70 -32.17 -2.87
CA SER A 154 -4.03 -32.38 -3.48
C SER A 154 -5.15 -31.70 -2.68
N GLU A 155 -6.30 -31.49 -3.32
CA GLU A 155 -7.49 -30.81 -2.73
C GLU A 155 -7.99 -31.47 -1.42
N ASN A 156 -7.90 -32.79 -1.31
CA ASN A 156 -8.35 -33.53 -0.15
C ASN A 156 -7.30 -33.66 0.96
N ASN A 157 -6.07 -33.23 0.72
CA ASN A 157 -5.00 -33.27 1.70
C ASN A 157 -5.29 -32.35 2.90
N PRO A 158 -5.01 -32.78 4.15
CA PRO A 158 -5.17 -31.94 5.33
C PRO A 158 -4.48 -30.58 5.24
N ALA A 159 -3.31 -30.49 4.63
CA ALA A 159 -2.59 -29.24 4.43
C ALA A 159 -3.40 -28.26 3.55
N THR A 160 -4.00 -28.74 2.47
CA THR A 160 -4.83 -27.90 1.58
C THR A 160 -6.12 -27.48 2.28
N LYS A 161 -6.74 -28.39 3.05
CA LYS A 161 -7.92 -28.04 3.87
C LYS A 161 -7.59 -26.99 4.92
N PHE A 162 -6.47 -27.14 5.64
CA PHE A 162 -6.00 -26.17 6.61
C PHE A 162 -5.69 -24.81 5.97
N TYR A 163 -4.99 -24.79 4.83
CA TYR A 163 -4.73 -23.57 4.09
C TYR A 163 -6.03 -22.84 3.71
N LYS A 164 -7.03 -23.57 3.21
CA LYS A 164 -8.35 -23.00 2.90
C LYS A 164 -9.05 -22.48 4.17
N ALA A 165 -8.99 -23.24 5.27
CA ALA A 165 -9.58 -22.83 6.56
C ALA A 165 -8.94 -21.54 7.10
N THR A 166 -7.61 -21.38 7.02
CA THR A 166 -6.94 -20.12 7.41
C THR A 166 -7.39 -18.95 6.55
N LYS A 167 -7.58 -19.15 5.26
CA LYS A 167 -8.11 -18.10 4.34
C LYS A 167 -9.57 -17.77 4.65
N ASP A 168 -10.40 -18.76 4.91
CA ASP A 168 -11.82 -18.58 5.26
C ASP A 168 -11.99 -17.91 6.63
N ALA A 169 -11.05 -18.12 7.54
CA ALA A 169 -10.95 -17.42 8.81
C ALA A 169 -10.30 -16.03 8.71
N TYR A 170 -9.84 -15.62 7.53
CA TYR A 170 -9.11 -14.35 7.31
C TYR A 170 -7.88 -14.19 8.19
N LEU A 171 -7.21 -15.29 8.51
CA LEU A 171 -5.94 -15.27 9.22
C LEU A 171 -4.78 -14.99 8.26
N ILE A 172 -3.76 -14.32 8.77
CA ILE A 172 -2.57 -13.91 8.03
C ILE A 172 -1.37 -14.57 8.67
N GLN A 173 -0.59 -15.28 7.86
CA GLN A 173 0.66 -15.89 8.30
C GLN A 173 1.81 -14.88 8.12
N HIS A 174 2.66 -14.77 9.14
CA HIS A 174 3.75 -13.78 9.18
C HIS A 174 5.15 -14.38 9.08
N GLN A 175 5.35 -15.62 9.55
CA GLN A 175 6.64 -16.29 9.48
C GLN A 175 6.84 -16.88 8.08
N LEU A 176 7.87 -16.45 7.36
CA LEU A 176 8.14 -16.92 5.98
C LEU A 176 9.49 -17.67 5.86
N GLN A 177 10.36 -17.56 6.87
CA GLN A 177 11.61 -18.29 6.88
C GLN A 177 11.42 -19.67 7.53
N PRO A 178 12.19 -20.69 7.12
CA PRO A 178 12.16 -21.99 7.75
C PRO A 178 12.36 -21.89 9.26
N THR A 179 11.70 -22.77 9.99
CA THR A 179 11.78 -22.80 11.46
C THR A 179 12.37 -24.10 11.99
N ARG A 180 12.48 -25.13 11.15
CA ARG A 180 13.04 -26.43 11.52
C ARG A 180 14.22 -26.79 10.63
N TYR A 181 15.33 -27.17 11.29
CA TYR A 181 16.60 -27.47 10.64
C TYR A 181 17.12 -28.84 11.10
N ARG A 182 17.18 -29.79 10.18
CA ARG A 182 17.78 -31.13 10.43
C ARG A 182 18.97 -31.33 9.52
N ASN A 183 20.02 -31.93 10.09
CA ASN A 183 21.22 -32.24 9.35
C ASN A 183 20.91 -33.23 8.19
N GLY A 184 21.29 -32.89 6.99
CA GLY A 184 21.02 -33.72 5.79
C GLY A 184 19.59 -33.63 5.22
N GLN A 185 18.73 -32.73 5.70
CA GLN A 185 17.39 -32.47 5.16
C GLN A 185 17.22 -30.99 4.82
N ASN A 186 16.35 -30.71 3.87
CA ASN A 186 15.98 -29.34 3.55
C ASN A 186 15.23 -28.71 4.74
N PRO A 187 15.52 -27.46 5.10
CA PRO A 187 14.80 -26.74 6.14
C PRO A 187 13.31 -26.60 5.80
N THR A 188 12.43 -26.77 6.80
CA THR A 188 10.98 -26.67 6.65
C THR A 188 10.40 -25.54 7.51
N LEU A 189 9.26 -25.01 7.08
CA LEU A 189 8.47 -24.04 7.82
C LEU A 189 7.29 -24.75 8.47
N ASP A 190 7.50 -25.26 9.68
CA ASP A 190 6.52 -26.02 10.46
C ASP A 190 5.82 -25.14 11.52
N ASP A 191 6.53 -24.14 12.06
CA ASP A 191 6.02 -23.22 13.07
C ASP A 191 5.46 -21.94 12.43
N LEU A 192 4.18 -21.67 12.66
CA LEU A 192 3.46 -20.56 12.06
C LEU A 192 3.09 -19.49 13.08
N VAL A 193 2.98 -18.25 12.62
CA VAL A 193 2.48 -17.09 13.38
C VAL A 193 1.27 -16.53 12.66
N LEU A 194 0.08 -16.93 13.09
CA LEU A 194 -1.19 -16.56 12.47
C LEU A 194 -1.85 -15.44 13.26
N THR A 195 -2.26 -14.37 12.58
CA THR A 195 -3.00 -13.26 13.20
C THR A 195 -4.19 -12.86 12.38
N ASN A 196 -5.13 -12.17 13.02
CA ASN A 196 -6.28 -11.61 12.32
C ASN A 196 -6.01 -10.24 11.68
N ARG A 197 -4.77 -9.71 11.77
CA ARG A 197 -4.38 -8.38 11.26
C ARG A 197 -2.94 -8.36 10.83
N ASN A 198 -2.67 -7.67 9.72
CA ASN A 198 -1.32 -7.57 9.19
C ASN A 198 -0.40 -6.63 9.99
N ASP A 199 -0.98 -5.69 10.73
CA ASP A 199 -0.26 -4.64 11.47
C ASP A 199 -0.04 -4.97 12.95
N ILE A 200 -0.49 -6.12 13.43
CA ILE A 200 -0.31 -6.54 14.83
C ILE A 200 1.09 -7.11 15.09
N VAL A 201 1.68 -7.79 14.13
CA VAL A 201 3.05 -8.29 14.26
C VAL A 201 4.01 -7.18 13.85
N HIS A 202 4.83 -6.78 14.80
CA HIS A 202 5.82 -5.73 14.62
C HIS A 202 7.11 -6.27 14.04
N ASP A 203 7.59 -7.38 14.60
CA ASP A 203 8.82 -8.04 14.21
C ASP A 203 8.78 -9.51 14.61
N ILE A 204 9.44 -10.37 13.83
CA ILE A 204 9.72 -11.77 14.18
C ILE A 204 11.22 -11.96 14.05
N THR A 205 11.86 -12.20 15.17
CA THR A 205 13.28 -12.52 15.22
C THR A 205 13.46 -14.01 15.45
N ILE A 206 14.27 -14.66 14.62
CA ILE A 206 14.68 -16.05 14.80
C ILE A 206 15.89 -16.07 15.74
N ALA A 207 15.74 -16.76 16.89
CA ALA A 207 16.82 -17.01 17.83
C ALA A 207 17.27 -18.47 17.77
N GLY A 208 18.37 -18.80 18.44
CA GLY A 208 18.88 -20.17 18.49
C GLY A 208 17.89 -21.16 19.06
N ALA A 209 18.03 -22.44 18.70
CA ALA A 209 17.22 -23.52 19.21
C ALA A 209 17.47 -23.73 20.72
N LEU A 210 16.45 -24.18 21.46
CA LEU A 210 16.61 -24.54 22.87
C LEU A 210 17.29 -25.91 22.99
N GLY A 211 18.52 -25.93 23.48
CA GLY A 211 19.32 -27.14 23.63
C GLY A 211 19.62 -27.81 22.30
N LYS A 212 19.17 -29.06 22.13
CA LYS A 212 19.37 -29.84 20.90
C LYS A 212 18.08 -29.94 20.05
N SER A 213 17.11 -29.04 20.24
CA SER A 213 15.93 -28.99 19.40
C SER A 213 16.30 -28.74 17.93
N ASP A 214 15.58 -29.34 16.99
CA ASP A 214 15.72 -29.08 15.56
C ASP A 214 14.87 -27.86 15.10
N HIS A 215 14.09 -27.26 16.03
CA HIS A 215 13.32 -26.04 15.81
C HIS A 215 14.03 -24.82 16.42
N VAL A 216 13.93 -23.69 15.76
CA VAL A 216 14.42 -22.40 16.24
C VAL A 216 13.45 -21.79 17.26
N THR A 217 13.93 -20.86 18.07
CA THR A 217 13.09 -20.04 18.95
C THR A 217 12.58 -18.81 18.17
N LEU A 218 11.28 -18.55 18.23
CA LEU A 218 10.69 -17.36 17.63
C LEU A 218 10.41 -16.29 18.70
N LEU A 219 10.95 -15.10 18.48
CA LEU A 219 10.67 -13.91 19.27
C LEU A 219 9.73 -13.02 18.46
N VAL A 220 8.45 -13.02 18.83
CA VAL A 220 7.40 -12.28 18.14
C VAL A 220 7.05 -11.03 18.94
N LYS A 221 7.21 -9.85 18.34
CA LYS A 221 6.80 -8.59 18.94
C LYS A 221 5.43 -8.18 18.40
N LEU A 222 4.46 -8.09 19.32
CA LEU A 222 3.10 -7.67 18.99
C LEU A 222 2.91 -6.17 19.28
N ALA A 223 2.24 -5.47 18.37
CA ALA A 223 1.93 -4.04 18.49
C ALA A 223 0.62 -3.80 19.26
N VAL A 224 0.55 -4.31 20.51
CA VAL A 224 -0.57 -4.08 21.42
C VAL A 224 -0.12 -3.28 22.63
N SER A 225 -1.03 -2.54 23.27
CA SER A 225 -0.71 -1.71 24.44
C SER A 225 -1.67 -2.00 25.58
N ASP A 226 -1.13 -2.08 26.76
CA ASP A 226 -1.82 -2.21 28.05
C ASP A 226 -1.96 -0.90 28.83
N GLN A 227 -1.27 0.19 28.38
CA GLN A 227 -1.27 1.49 29.07
C GLN A 227 -2.25 2.50 28.45
N PRO A 228 -2.94 3.34 29.26
CA PRO A 228 -3.77 4.40 28.77
C PRO A 228 -2.92 5.51 28.13
N ASP A 229 -3.38 6.00 26.99
CA ASP A 229 -2.82 7.16 26.29
C ASP A 229 -3.23 8.43 27.05
N ASP A 230 -2.41 8.88 27.98
CA ASP A 230 -2.59 10.14 28.74
C ASP A 230 -2.14 11.31 27.86
N SER A 231 -2.92 11.61 26.82
CA SER A 231 -2.69 12.82 26.03
C SER A 231 -3.25 14.04 26.73
N ASP A 232 -2.39 14.95 27.15
CA ASP A 232 -2.72 16.27 27.67
C ASP A 232 -3.72 17.00 26.77
N ARG A 233 -4.65 17.73 27.38
CA ARG A 233 -5.59 18.59 26.66
C ARG A 233 -4.83 19.66 25.91
N GLN A 234 -4.80 19.60 24.61
CA GLN A 234 -4.20 20.62 23.74
C GLN A 234 -5.27 21.56 23.20
N GLU A 235 -4.98 22.85 23.24
CA GLU A 235 -5.79 23.88 22.60
C GLU A 235 -5.53 23.82 21.08
N ARG A 236 -6.60 23.82 20.27
CA ARG A 236 -6.51 23.82 18.80
C ARG A 236 -7.59 24.71 18.22
N LEU A 237 -7.32 25.28 17.04
CA LEU A 237 -8.30 26.05 16.28
C LEU A 237 -9.31 25.12 15.57
N ASN A 238 -10.59 25.50 15.59
CA ASN A 238 -11.69 24.75 14.98
C ASN A 238 -12.10 25.35 13.64
N TYR A 239 -11.35 25.08 12.60
CA TYR A 239 -11.61 25.59 11.26
C TYR A 239 -12.96 25.16 10.66
N HIS A 240 -13.61 24.10 11.15
CA HIS A 240 -14.95 23.70 10.69
C HIS A 240 -16.07 24.61 11.22
N LYS A 241 -15.80 25.39 12.26
CA LYS A 241 -16.74 26.33 12.86
C LYS A 241 -16.33 27.81 12.68
N ALA A 242 -15.31 28.06 11.87
CA ALA A 242 -14.88 29.42 11.57
C ALA A 242 -15.95 30.19 10.81
N ASN A 243 -16.01 31.50 11.03
CA ASN A 243 -16.88 32.42 10.31
C ASN A 243 -16.18 32.90 9.04
N TYR A 244 -16.29 32.11 7.96
CA TYR A 244 -15.61 32.40 6.71
C TYR A 244 -16.20 33.59 5.94
N ASP A 245 -17.45 33.96 6.20
CA ASP A 245 -18.09 35.09 5.52
C ASP A 245 -17.49 36.40 6.04
N GLU A 246 -17.42 36.58 7.36
CA GLU A 246 -16.76 37.74 7.97
C GLU A 246 -15.24 37.78 7.68
N MET A 247 -14.59 36.63 7.70
CA MET A 247 -13.18 36.50 7.31
C MET A 247 -12.95 36.96 5.88
N SER A 248 -13.82 36.62 4.93
CA SER A 248 -13.74 37.10 3.55
C SER A 248 -13.89 38.62 3.44
N ILE A 249 -14.87 39.19 4.16
CA ILE A 249 -15.07 40.64 4.26
C ILE A 249 -13.85 41.35 4.87
N PHE A 250 -13.22 40.73 5.88
CA PHE A 250 -11.99 41.25 6.48
C PHE A 250 -10.87 41.38 5.42
N PHE A 251 -10.64 40.30 4.60
CA PHE A 251 -9.63 40.32 3.55
C PHE A 251 -9.98 41.28 2.40
N GLU A 252 -11.25 41.46 2.06
CA GLU A 252 -11.70 42.36 0.99
C GLU A 252 -11.56 43.86 1.37
N LYS A 253 -11.56 44.18 2.67
CA LYS A 253 -11.33 45.56 3.17
C LYS A 253 -9.88 46.01 3.07
N ILE A 254 -8.94 45.09 2.91
CA ILE A 254 -7.50 45.37 2.78
C ILE A 254 -7.20 45.82 1.36
N ASP A 255 -6.63 46.99 1.18
CA ASP A 255 -6.04 47.35 -0.12
C ASP A 255 -4.71 46.59 -0.33
N TRP A 256 -4.80 45.39 -0.86
CA TRP A 256 -3.65 44.53 -1.07
C TRP A 256 -2.63 45.10 -2.08
N ARG A 257 -3.03 46.02 -2.95
CA ARG A 257 -2.12 46.66 -3.91
C ARG A 257 -1.23 47.63 -3.18
N GLU A 258 -1.79 48.45 -2.34
CA GLU A 258 -1.05 49.43 -1.52
C GLU A 258 -0.18 48.71 -0.48
N GLU A 259 -0.76 47.74 0.25
CA GLU A 259 -0.11 47.01 1.34
C GLU A 259 1.14 46.22 0.85
N LEU A 260 1.10 45.70 -0.39
CA LEU A 260 2.17 44.90 -0.96
C LEU A 260 3.05 45.70 -1.96
N ASP A 261 2.78 46.99 -2.17
CA ASP A 261 3.57 47.79 -3.09
C ASP A 261 5.01 47.95 -2.62
N ASN A 262 5.96 48.03 -3.58
CA ASN A 262 7.40 48.22 -3.32
C ASN A 262 8.02 47.28 -2.27
N LYS A 263 7.44 46.11 -2.04
CA LYS A 263 7.96 45.07 -1.14
C LYS A 263 8.63 43.96 -1.93
N ASN A 264 9.67 43.34 -1.34
CA ASN A 264 10.22 42.11 -1.89
C ASN A 264 9.34 40.92 -1.48
N VAL A 265 9.57 39.76 -2.12
CA VAL A 265 8.72 38.56 -1.92
C VAL A 265 8.65 38.08 -0.47
N ASN A 266 9.73 38.21 0.31
CA ASN A 266 9.75 37.83 1.73
C ASN A 266 8.92 38.79 2.60
N GLN A 267 9.00 40.09 2.35
CA GLN A 267 8.17 41.09 3.03
C GLN A 267 6.69 40.90 2.70
N MET A 268 6.35 40.70 1.42
CA MET A 268 4.98 40.40 1.01
C MET A 268 4.43 39.16 1.69
N TRP A 269 5.23 38.11 1.74
CA TRP A 269 4.85 36.87 2.43
C TRP A 269 4.60 37.08 3.93
N SER A 270 5.46 37.82 4.59
CA SER A 270 5.28 38.14 6.03
C SER A 270 3.99 38.91 6.28
N ILE A 271 3.75 39.99 5.52
CA ILE A 271 2.52 40.78 5.62
C ILE A 271 1.28 39.91 5.40
N PHE A 272 1.29 39.12 4.35
CA PHE A 272 0.19 38.22 4.04
C PHE A 272 -0.08 37.23 5.17
N LYS A 273 0.98 36.63 5.72
CA LYS A 273 0.89 35.64 6.79
C LYS A 273 0.36 36.29 8.10
N ASP A 274 0.81 37.49 8.44
CA ASP A 274 0.35 38.25 9.62
C ASP A 274 -1.15 38.51 9.51
N LYS A 275 -1.66 38.96 8.36
CA LYS A 275 -3.10 39.14 8.13
C LYS A 275 -3.88 37.83 8.19
N ILE A 276 -3.31 36.69 7.77
CA ILE A 276 -3.92 35.37 7.96
C ILE A 276 -3.98 34.97 9.42
N GLU A 277 -2.93 35.24 10.20
CA GLU A 277 -2.93 34.95 11.65
C GLU A 277 -3.92 35.85 12.40
N ASP A 278 -4.05 37.15 12.06
CA ASP A 278 -5.05 38.06 12.59
C ASP A 278 -6.46 37.51 12.34
N ALA A 279 -6.76 37.15 11.09
CA ALA A 279 -8.04 36.56 10.73
C ALA A 279 -8.30 35.22 11.42
N LYS A 280 -7.29 34.37 11.63
CA LYS A 280 -7.42 33.11 12.38
C LYS A 280 -7.74 33.40 13.86
N SER A 281 -7.11 34.40 14.50
CA SER A 281 -7.32 34.72 15.88
C SER A 281 -8.73 35.27 16.14
N GLU A 282 -9.28 36.04 15.18
CA GLU A 282 -10.58 36.69 15.30
C GLU A 282 -11.74 35.76 14.89
N PHE A 283 -11.63 35.05 13.77
CA PHE A 283 -12.77 34.34 13.18
C PHE A 283 -12.73 32.82 13.37
N VAL A 284 -11.67 32.23 13.93
CA VAL A 284 -11.58 30.77 14.13
C VAL A 284 -11.69 30.46 15.63
N PRO A 285 -12.80 29.85 16.09
CA PRO A 285 -12.97 29.54 17.50
C PRO A 285 -11.98 28.46 17.97
N LYS A 286 -11.49 28.65 19.20
CA LYS A 286 -10.62 27.66 19.85
C LYS A 286 -11.44 26.45 20.33
N MET A 287 -10.81 25.27 20.30
CA MET A 287 -11.37 24.05 20.88
C MET A 287 -10.29 23.28 21.65
N TYR A 288 -10.68 22.65 22.74
CA TYR A 288 -9.80 21.77 23.49
C TYR A 288 -9.88 20.36 22.95
N VAL A 289 -8.75 19.80 22.53
CA VAL A 289 -8.60 18.43 22.05
C VAL A 289 -7.73 17.69 23.04
N GLY A 290 -8.30 16.69 23.67
CA GLY A 290 -7.65 15.90 24.70
C GLY A 290 -8.68 15.36 25.69
N GLY A 291 -8.35 14.30 26.44
CA GLY A 291 -9.27 13.54 27.26
C GLY A 291 -9.99 12.44 26.48
N ARG A 292 -10.81 11.62 27.17
CA ARG A 292 -11.51 10.46 26.61
C ARG A 292 -12.16 10.79 25.27
N LYS A 293 -11.64 10.25 24.17
CA LYS A 293 -12.21 10.41 22.81
C LYS A 293 -13.65 9.93 22.81
N LYS A 294 -14.62 10.87 22.72
CA LYS A 294 -16.03 10.51 22.58
C LYS A 294 -16.23 9.63 21.37
N LYS A 295 -16.88 8.48 21.57
CA LYS A 295 -17.21 7.58 20.45
C LYS A 295 -18.05 8.35 19.44
N LYS A 296 -17.60 8.48 18.19
CA LYS A 296 -18.22 9.31 17.14
C LYS A 296 -19.69 8.99 16.85
N TRP A 297 -20.17 7.78 17.23
CA TRP A 297 -21.56 7.36 17.05
C TRP A 297 -22.50 7.80 18.18
N LEU A 298 -21.98 8.29 19.32
CA LEU A 298 -22.77 8.76 20.45
C LEU A 298 -23.24 10.19 20.22
N ASP A 299 -24.40 10.34 19.62
CA ASP A 299 -25.08 11.63 19.47
C ASP A 299 -25.81 12.07 20.77
N LYS A 300 -26.30 13.32 20.78
CA LYS A 300 -27.01 13.88 21.95
C LYS A 300 -28.29 13.09 22.30
N GLY A 301 -29.04 12.60 21.30
CA GLY A 301 -30.27 11.83 21.47
C GLY A 301 -30.01 10.48 22.14
N THR A 302 -28.96 9.77 21.65
CA THR A 302 -28.50 8.51 22.24
C THR A 302 -28.06 8.68 23.68
N LEU A 303 -27.25 9.70 23.97
CA LEU A 303 -26.79 10.01 25.34
C LEU A 303 -27.97 10.33 26.27
N THR A 304 -28.96 11.07 25.81
CA THR A 304 -30.17 11.39 26.59
C THR A 304 -30.96 10.11 26.96
N SER A 305 -31.11 9.21 25.99
CA SER A 305 -31.79 7.93 26.22
C SER A 305 -31.02 7.04 27.24
N VAL A 306 -29.68 7.02 27.15
CA VAL A 306 -28.83 6.28 28.10
C VAL A 306 -28.90 6.90 29.50
N ARG A 307 -28.84 8.23 29.62
CA ARG A 307 -28.97 8.92 30.92
C ARG A 307 -30.34 8.65 31.58
N LYS A 308 -31.43 8.67 30.79
CA LYS A 308 -32.78 8.35 31.28
C LYS A 308 -32.83 6.91 31.83
N LYS A 309 -32.24 5.95 31.12
CA LYS A 309 -32.13 4.55 31.57
C LYS A 309 -31.41 4.46 32.92
N HIS A 310 -30.26 5.11 33.07
CA HIS A 310 -29.51 5.10 34.34
C HIS A 310 -30.26 5.73 35.49
N ARG A 311 -30.89 6.90 35.28
CA ARG A 311 -31.70 7.59 36.30
C ARG A 311 -32.87 6.72 36.80
N LEU A 312 -33.57 6.02 35.90
CA LEU A 312 -34.66 5.12 36.28
C LEU A 312 -34.15 3.86 36.97
N TYR A 313 -32.98 3.39 36.66
CA TYR A 313 -32.33 2.24 37.34
C TYR A 313 -31.97 2.63 38.79
N SER A 314 -31.30 3.77 38.99
CA SER A 314 -30.96 4.28 40.34
C SER A 314 -32.21 4.46 41.19
N ARG A 315 -33.26 5.09 40.63
CA ARG A 315 -34.57 5.27 41.34
C ARG A 315 -35.20 3.93 41.71
N TRP A 316 -35.09 2.90 40.84
CA TRP A 316 -35.59 1.56 41.17
C TRP A 316 -34.77 0.90 42.32
N LEU A 317 -33.45 1.05 42.32
CA LEU A 317 -32.59 0.57 43.41
C LEU A 317 -32.98 1.14 44.77
N GLU A 318 -33.35 2.43 44.80
CA GLU A 318 -33.77 3.13 46.02
C GLU A 318 -35.20 2.69 46.46
N THR A 319 -36.13 2.63 45.54
CA THR A 319 -37.54 2.44 45.82
C THR A 319 -38.00 1.01 45.78
N ARG A 320 -37.29 0.10 45.09
CA ARG A 320 -37.66 -1.29 44.79
C ARG A 320 -39.09 -1.45 44.23
N ASN A 321 -39.67 -0.37 43.70
CA ASN A 321 -41.02 -0.33 43.16
C ASN A 321 -41.14 -0.98 41.80
N GLY A 322 -42.09 -1.92 41.66
CA GLY A 322 -42.32 -2.65 40.41
C GLY A 322 -42.72 -1.81 39.20
N LYS A 323 -43.46 -0.65 39.43
CA LYS A 323 -43.80 0.27 38.34
C LYS A 323 -42.56 0.97 37.82
N VAL A 324 -41.65 1.43 38.69
CA VAL A 324 -40.39 2.04 38.32
C VAL A 324 -39.50 1.03 37.54
N TYR A 325 -39.52 -0.23 37.92
CA TYR A 325 -38.83 -1.30 37.18
C TYR A 325 -39.38 -1.49 35.77
N GLN A 326 -40.67 -1.44 35.56
CA GLN A 326 -41.26 -1.50 34.23
C GLN A 326 -40.88 -0.28 33.37
N GLU A 327 -40.84 0.92 33.97
CA GLU A 327 -40.36 2.13 33.27
C GLU A 327 -38.86 2.00 32.89
N TYR A 328 -38.05 1.47 33.80
CA TYR A 328 -36.65 1.16 33.52
C TYR A 328 -36.49 0.19 32.35
N LYS A 329 -37.25 -0.93 32.32
CA LYS A 329 -37.21 -1.90 31.19
C LYS A 329 -37.54 -1.23 29.85
N LYS A 330 -38.57 -0.39 29.79
CA LYS A 330 -38.93 0.40 28.62
C LYS A 330 -37.78 1.33 28.18
N ALA A 331 -37.16 2.02 29.13
CA ALA A 331 -36.04 2.93 28.87
C ALA A 331 -34.77 2.16 28.42
N LEU A 332 -34.51 0.98 28.99
CA LEU A 332 -33.41 0.11 28.60
C LEU A 332 -33.55 -0.33 27.13
N ASN A 333 -34.75 -0.83 26.75
CA ASN A 333 -35.01 -1.25 25.38
C ASN A 333 -34.90 -0.08 24.39
N LYS A 334 -35.39 1.10 24.77
CA LYS A 334 -35.24 2.32 23.97
C LYS A 334 -33.79 2.72 23.81
N ALA A 335 -33.02 2.78 24.88
CA ALA A 335 -31.59 3.14 24.85
C ALA A 335 -30.79 2.17 23.97
N THR A 336 -31.04 0.86 24.12
CA THR A 336 -30.40 -0.17 23.29
C THR A 336 -30.71 0.00 21.81
N LYS A 337 -31.99 0.26 21.48
CA LYS A 337 -32.44 0.51 20.08
C LYS A 337 -31.77 1.74 19.48
N GLU A 338 -31.71 2.85 20.23
CA GLU A 338 -31.09 4.09 19.75
C GLU A 338 -29.55 3.94 19.59
N CYS A 339 -28.87 3.28 20.50
CA CYS A 339 -27.43 2.98 20.37
C CYS A 339 -27.13 2.15 19.09
N ARG A 340 -27.91 1.10 18.86
CA ARG A 340 -27.75 0.27 17.64
C ARG A 340 -28.03 1.08 16.37
N LYS A 341 -29.07 1.92 16.39
CA LYS A 341 -29.43 2.79 15.26
C LYS A 341 -28.33 3.81 14.94
N ALA A 342 -27.80 4.48 15.97
CA ALA A 342 -26.73 5.46 15.81
C ALA A 342 -25.44 4.83 15.28
N ARG A 343 -25.06 3.65 15.77
CA ARG A 343 -23.89 2.90 15.30
C ARG A 343 -24.05 2.44 13.84
N ARG A 344 -25.22 1.90 13.48
CA ARG A 344 -25.54 1.53 12.11
C ARG A 344 -25.44 2.72 11.15
N LYS A 345 -25.98 3.88 11.56
CA LYS A 345 -25.92 5.11 10.76
C LYS A 345 -24.46 5.53 10.52
N MET A 346 -23.63 5.51 11.56
CA MET A 346 -22.22 5.87 11.42
C MET A 346 -21.46 4.90 10.49
N GLU A 347 -21.65 3.58 10.64
CA GLU A 347 -21.04 2.58 9.78
C GLU A 347 -21.45 2.76 8.30
N ALA A 348 -22.71 3.05 8.05
CA ALA A 348 -23.21 3.36 6.71
C ALA A 348 -22.56 4.62 6.13
N THR A 349 -22.41 5.68 6.94
CA THR A 349 -21.74 6.93 6.52
C THR A 349 -20.26 6.68 6.18
N VAL A 350 -19.53 5.91 7.01
CA VAL A 350 -18.12 5.55 6.74
C VAL A 350 -18.02 4.76 5.43
N ALA A 351 -18.91 3.81 5.21
CA ALA A 351 -18.94 3.04 3.96
C ALA A 351 -19.23 3.91 2.74
N GLU A 352 -20.19 4.84 2.84
CA GLU A 352 -20.54 5.77 1.76
C GLU A 352 -19.36 6.70 1.41
N GLN A 353 -18.66 7.19 2.41
CA GLN A 353 -17.50 8.04 2.23
C GLN A 353 -16.25 7.30 1.75
N SER A 354 -16.17 5.98 1.89
CA SER A 354 -14.94 5.19 1.67
C SER A 354 -14.36 5.33 0.26
N LYS A 355 -15.17 5.62 -0.76
CA LYS A 355 -14.73 5.84 -2.13
C LYS A 355 -13.98 7.18 -2.29
N ASN A 356 -14.54 8.25 -1.76
CA ASN A 356 -14.03 9.62 -1.94
C ASN A 356 -13.07 10.02 -0.82
N ASN A 357 -13.18 9.41 0.35
CA ASN A 357 -12.34 9.65 1.51
C ASN A 357 -11.92 8.33 2.19
N PRO A 358 -10.95 7.59 1.64
CA PRO A 358 -10.43 6.36 2.25
C PRO A 358 -9.90 6.56 3.67
N LYS A 359 -9.47 7.78 4.04
CA LYS A 359 -9.01 8.10 5.39
C LYS A 359 -10.11 7.90 6.43
N SER A 360 -11.39 8.15 6.09
CA SER A 360 -12.50 7.95 7.03
C SER A 360 -12.66 6.47 7.38
N PHE A 361 -12.51 5.58 6.40
CA PHE A 361 -12.52 4.13 6.61
C PHE A 361 -11.38 3.68 7.52
N TRP A 362 -10.12 4.06 7.19
CA TRP A 362 -8.98 3.66 8.01
C TRP A 362 -9.00 4.28 9.41
N SER A 363 -9.49 5.52 9.54
CA SER A 363 -9.70 6.15 10.85
C SER A 363 -10.74 5.38 11.68
N TYR A 364 -11.81 4.89 11.04
CA TYR A 364 -12.82 4.06 11.70
C TYR A 364 -12.23 2.72 12.14
N VAL A 365 -11.52 2.02 11.24
CA VAL A 365 -10.82 0.77 11.56
C VAL A 365 -9.85 0.97 12.72
N LYS A 366 -9.00 2.01 12.67
CA LYS A 366 -8.09 2.37 13.78
C LYS A 366 -8.81 2.68 15.08
N SER A 367 -10.02 3.27 15.04
CA SER A 367 -10.79 3.55 16.24
C SER A 367 -11.35 2.29 16.91
N LYS A 368 -11.36 1.17 16.20
CA LYS A 368 -11.77 -0.15 16.71
C LYS A 368 -10.60 -0.96 17.26
N THR A 369 -9.39 -0.47 17.11
CA THR A 369 -8.17 -1.22 17.41
C THR A 369 -7.12 -0.29 18.00
N SER A 370 -6.54 -0.66 19.16
CA SER A 370 -5.43 0.08 19.80
C SER A 370 -4.08 -0.52 19.42
N THR A 371 -3.74 -0.48 18.16
CA THR A 371 -2.35 -0.76 17.78
C THR A 371 -1.49 0.46 18.05
N ARG A 372 -0.27 0.29 18.57
CA ARG A 372 0.74 1.35 18.60
C ARG A 372 0.98 1.79 17.15
N THR A 373 0.46 2.96 16.79
CA THR A 373 0.56 3.50 15.42
C THR A 373 1.80 4.38 15.23
N GLY A 374 2.70 4.42 16.20
CA GLY A 374 3.94 5.19 16.16
C GLY A 374 5.07 4.46 15.41
N ILE A 375 6.18 5.18 15.26
CA ILE A 375 7.44 4.60 14.82
C ILE A 375 8.02 3.82 16.00
N PRO A 376 8.36 2.53 15.81
CA PRO A 376 8.97 1.73 16.86
C PRO A 376 10.36 2.24 17.21
N ASP A 377 11.00 1.57 18.15
CA ASP A 377 12.40 1.82 18.45
C ASP A 377 13.25 1.54 17.22
N LEU A 378 14.11 2.50 16.89
CA LEU A 378 14.93 2.46 15.69
C LEU A 378 16.37 2.08 16.06
N LYS A 379 16.97 1.26 15.23
CA LYS A 379 18.38 0.89 15.37
C LYS A 379 19.24 2.03 14.80
N LYS A 380 20.12 2.59 15.60
CA LYS A 380 21.15 3.56 15.19
C LYS A 380 22.29 2.85 14.47
N GLU A 381 23.20 3.60 13.88
CA GLU A 381 24.38 3.07 13.17
C GLU A 381 25.36 2.38 14.12
N ASP A 382 25.50 2.86 15.36
CA ASP A 382 26.30 2.27 16.45
C ASP A 382 25.70 0.97 17.02
N GLY A 383 24.49 0.58 16.58
CA GLY A 383 23.78 -0.61 17.06
C GLY A 383 22.85 -0.35 18.24
N GLU A 384 22.90 0.82 18.89
CA GLU A 384 22.00 1.22 19.96
C GLU A 384 20.57 1.44 19.45
N MET A 385 19.61 1.43 20.38
CA MET A 385 18.18 1.65 20.07
C MET A 385 17.75 3.06 20.46
N ALA A 386 17.29 3.83 19.50
CA ALA A 386 16.59 5.10 19.73
C ALA A 386 15.17 4.81 20.25
N THR A 387 14.91 5.10 21.52
CA THR A 387 13.64 4.79 22.19
C THR A 387 12.74 6.01 22.33
N SER A 388 13.31 7.20 22.58
CA SER A 388 12.54 8.43 22.68
C SER A 388 12.12 8.97 21.32
N ASP A 389 10.98 9.67 21.23
CA ASP A 389 10.51 10.26 19.96
C ASP A 389 11.49 11.31 19.41
N LYS A 390 12.24 12.00 20.29
CA LYS A 390 13.29 12.93 19.89
C LYS A 390 14.46 12.18 19.25
N ASP A 391 14.97 11.11 19.88
CA ASP A 391 16.06 10.31 19.32
C ASP A 391 15.67 9.64 18.01
N LYS A 392 14.43 9.14 17.91
CA LYS A 392 13.91 8.58 16.65
C LYS A 392 13.89 9.62 15.54
N ALA A 393 13.47 10.85 15.86
CA ALA A 393 13.45 11.93 14.89
C ALA A 393 14.87 12.31 14.43
N GLU A 394 15.82 12.42 15.35
CA GLU A 394 17.23 12.70 15.05
C GLU A 394 17.86 11.56 14.23
N THR A 395 17.67 10.30 14.65
CA THR A 395 18.20 9.12 13.93
C THR A 395 17.71 9.07 12.49
N LEU A 396 16.42 9.37 12.26
CA LEU A 396 15.87 9.41 10.91
C LEU A 396 16.37 10.61 10.11
N ASN A 397 16.56 11.77 10.74
CA ASN A 397 17.08 12.95 10.07
C ASN A 397 18.53 12.75 9.62
N ASN A 398 19.38 12.22 10.50
CA ASN A 398 20.77 11.88 10.16
C ASN A 398 20.82 10.87 9.01
N PHE A 399 19.98 9.82 9.07
CA PHE A 399 19.90 8.84 7.99
C PHE A 399 19.43 9.46 6.67
N PHE A 400 18.46 10.38 6.67
CA PHE A 400 18.01 11.04 5.44
C PHE A 400 19.07 12.00 4.89
N GLN A 401 19.89 12.62 5.75
CA GLN A 401 21.02 13.44 5.33
C GLN A 401 22.17 12.62 4.73
N SER A 402 22.48 11.45 5.30
CA SER A 402 23.57 10.59 4.80
C SER A 402 23.36 10.08 3.38
N VAL A 403 22.17 10.26 2.84
CA VAL A 403 21.80 9.86 1.46
C VAL A 403 22.06 10.95 0.43
N PHE A 404 22.24 12.20 0.86
CA PHE A 404 22.46 13.31 -0.06
C PHE A 404 23.77 13.16 -0.82
N THR A 405 23.71 13.50 -2.10
CA THR A 405 24.89 13.48 -2.98
C THR A 405 25.67 14.77 -2.82
N GLU A 406 26.94 14.65 -2.49
CA GLU A 406 27.88 15.75 -2.57
C GLU A 406 28.33 15.90 -4.04
N GLU A 407 28.15 17.08 -4.57
CA GLU A 407 28.52 17.38 -5.94
C GLU A 407 29.93 17.96 -5.99
N PRO A 408 30.91 17.26 -6.58
CA PRO A 408 32.29 17.72 -6.60
C PRO A 408 32.42 19.05 -7.35
N PRO A 409 33.32 19.92 -6.93
CA PRO A 409 33.69 21.11 -7.71
C PRO A 409 34.35 20.67 -9.02
N GLY A 410 34.10 21.38 -10.11
CA GLY A 410 34.65 21.11 -11.42
C GLY A 410 33.64 21.22 -12.56
N ASP A 411 34.07 20.78 -13.74
CA ASP A 411 33.27 20.81 -14.95
C ASP A 411 32.08 19.84 -14.88
N LEU A 412 30.97 20.28 -15.44
CA LEU A 412 29.77 19.47 -15.49
C LEU A 412 29.73 18.66 -16.80
N PRO A 413 29.10 17.47 -16.81
CA PRO A 413 28.89 16.72 -18.03
C PRO A 413 28.15 17.57 -19.06
N ILE A 414 28.44 17.36 -20.34
CA ILE A 414 27.73 18.04 -21.42
C ILE A 414 26.28 17.56 -21.47
N PRO A 415 25.29 18.44 -21.31
CA PRO A 415 23.90 18.05 -21.37
C PRO A 415 23.50 17.67 -22.80
N PRO A 416 22.39 16.91 -22.97
CA PRO A 416 21.88 16.62 -24.29
C PRO A 416 21.48 17.90 -25.04
N SER A 417 21.73 17.93 -26.33
CA SER A 417 21.31 19.04 -27.20
C SER A 417 19.93 18.72 -27.77
N PHE A 418 18.97 19.62 -27.57
CA PHE A 418 17.62 19.51 -28.14
C PHE A 418 17.41 20.60 -29.19
N LYS A 419 16.67 20.26 -30.26
CA LYS A 419 16.17 21.25 -31.18
C LYS A 419 14.96 21.93 -30.55
N LEU A 420 15.04 23.24 -30.33
CA LEU A 420 14.01 24.03 -29.69
C LEU A 420 13.35 24.95 -30.73
N ASP A 421 12.02 24.91 -30.81
CA ASP A 421 11.24 25.86 -31.62
C ASP A 421 10.93 27.12 -30.80
N SER A 422 10.92 27.01 -29.45
CA SER A 422 10.68 28.13 -28.53
C SER A 422 11.36 27.87 -27.18
N GLU A 423 11.61 28.95 -26.45
CA GLU A 423 12.18 28.92 -25.10
C GLU A 423 11.13 29.41 -24.08
N LEU A 424 11.16 28.87 -22.87
CA LEU A 424 10.33 29.29 -21.74
C LEU A 424 11.17 30.15 -20.77
N SER A 425 11.15 31.48 -20.95
CA SER A 425 11.93 32.38 -20.10
C SER A 425 11.12 33.13 -19.05
N ASN A 426 9.85 33.41 -19.34
CA ASN A 426 8.90 34.07 -18.42
C ASN A 426 7.46 33.79 -18.83
N PHE A 427 6.50 34.04 -17.90
CA PHE A 427 5.05 33.99 -18.16
C PHE A 427 4.33 34.85 -17.13
N ASP A 428 3.11 35.27 -17.42
CA ASP A 428 2.28 36.02 -16.47
C ASP A 428 1.43 35.06 -15.60
N ILE A 429 1.15 35.49 -14.36
CA ILE A 429 0.30 34.78 -13.40
C ILE A 429 -0.90 35.69 -13.09
N THR A 430 -2.08 35.26 -13.52
CA THR A 430 -3.31 36.02 -13.33
C THR A 430 -4.03 35.67 -12.02
N ARG A 431 -4.90 36.57 -11.55
CA ARG A 431 -5.82 36.30 -10.44
C ARG A 431 -6.66 35.07 -10.71
N GLU A 432 -7.09 34.88 -11.95
CA GLU A 432 -7.93 33.76 -12.38
C GLU A 432 -7.19 32.42 -12.27
N ASP A 433 -5.90 32.38 -12.58
CA ASP A 433 -5.06 31.18 -12.43
C ASP A 433 -5.01 30.76 -10.97
N VAL A 434 -4.78 31.72 -10.06
CA VAL A 434 -4.73 31.47 -8.62
C VAL A 434 -6.10 31.05 -8.08
N LEU A 435 -7.16 31.73 -8.47
CA LEU A 435 -8.54 31.42 -8.07
C LEU A 435 -8.93 29.99 -8.47
N LYS A 436 -8.57 29.60 -9.68
CA LYS A 436 -8.78 28.23 -10.17
C LYS A 436 -8.07 27.17 -9.32
N GLN A 437 -6.86 27.47 -8.84
CA GLN A 437 -6.14 26.56 -7.94
C GLN A 437 -6.75 26.55 -6.54
N LEU A 438 -7.11 27.69 -5.96
CA LEU A 438 -7.77 27.78 -4.65
C LEU A 438 -9.07 26.96 -4.59
N LYS A 439 -9.92 27.04 -5.62
CA LYS A 439 -11.18 26.29 -5.74
C LYS A 439 -10.98 24.77 -5.87
N ARG A 440 -9.79 24.33 -6.31
CA ARG A 440 -9.43 22.91 -6.48
C ARG A 440 -8.76 22.30 -5.25
N LEU A 441 -8.46 23.08 -4.22
CA LEU A 441 -7.79 22.58 -3.03
C LEU A 441 -8.57 21.48 -2.34
N ASN A 442 -7.88 20.43 -1.94
CA ASN A 442 -8.46 19.37 -1.12
C ASN A 442 -8.52 19.81 0.35
N THR A 443 -9.68 20.25 0.80
CA THR A 443 -9.95 20.77 2.14
C THR A 443 -9.74 19.75 3.28
N GLY A 444 -9.61 18.46 2.95
CA GLY A 444 -9.34 17.39 3.93
C GLY A 444 -7.86 17.12 4.20
N LYS A 445 -6.94 17.88 3.57
CA LYS A 445 -5.49 17.79 3.84
C LYS A 445 -5.12 18.70 5.04
N ALA A 446 -4.00 18.32 5.71
CA ALA A 446 -3.42 19.15 6.78
C ALA A 446 -2.73 20.41 6.20
N ALA A 447 -2.55 21.41 7.06
CA ALA A 447 -1.71 22.57 6.77
C ALA A 447 -0.25 22.14 6.53
N GLY A 448 0.48 22.97 5.81
CA GLY A 448 1.93 22.89 5.67
C GLY A 448 2.66 23.38 6.93
N ILE A 449 3.95 23.65 6.80
CA ILE A 449 4.78 24.19 7.89
C ILE A 449 4.34 25.61 8.29
N ASP A 450 3.78 26.36 7.33
CA ASP A 450 3.23 27.70 7.50
C ASP A 450 1.93 27.75 8.34
N GLY A 451 1.39 26.61 8.72
CA GLY A 451 0.16 26.54 9.54
C GLY A 451 -1.11 27.02 8.84
N ILE A 452 -1.09 27.24 7.51
CA ILE A 452 -2.25 27.70 6.74
C ILE A 452 -3.01 26.48 6.17
N PRO A 453 -4.23 26.17 6.66
CA PRO A 453 -4.95 25.00 6.22
C PRO A 453 -5.62 25.21 4.85
N PRO A 454 -5.64 24.18 3.97
CA PRO A 454 -6.33 24.24 2.70
C PRO A 454 -7.81 24.63 2.79
N LEU A 455 -8.45 24.30 3.92
CA LEU A 455 -9.87 24.64 4.15
C LEU A 455 -10.09 26.14 4.24
N LEU A 456 -9.20 26.88 4.94
CA LEU A 456 -9.26 28.33 5.01
C LEU A 456 -9.11 28.95 3.61
N LEU A 457 -8.03 28.57 2.90
CA LEU A 457 -7.74 29.08 1.56
C LEU A 457 -8.88 28.81 0.55
N ALA A 458 -9.50 27.64 0.62
CA ALA A 458 -10.60 27.30 -0.28
C ALA A 458 -11.91 28.03 0.06
N ARG A 459 -12.16 28.33 1.34
CA ARG A 459 -13.37 29.05 1.76
C ARG A 459 -13.31 30.56 1.55
N THR A 460 -12.11 31.15 1.56
CA THR A 460 -11.87 32.58 1.33
C THR A 460 -11.21 32.82 -0.05
N ALA A 461 -11.43 31.90 -1.00
CA ALA A 461 -10.72 31.87 -2.28
C ALA A 461 -10.87 33.17 -3.12
N GLU A 462 -12.09 33.76 -3.16
CA GLU A 462 -12.33 34.99 -3.94
C GLU A 462 -11.56 36.20 -3.39
N ALA A 463 -11.55 36.35 -2.06
CA ALA A 463 -10.87 37.45 -1.37
C ALA A 463 -9.33 37.31 -1.43
N LEU A 464 -8.83 36.07 -1.32
CA LEU A 464 -7.37 35.81 -1.30
C LEU A 464 -6.72 35.62 -2.65
N ALA A 465 -7.50 35.49 -3.76
CA ALA A 465 -6.93 35.27 -5.07
C ALA A 465 -6.05 36.43 -5.55
N LEU A 466 -6.42 37.68 -5.24
CA LEU A 466 -5.67 38.88 -5.61
C LEU A 466 -4.31 38.98 -4.88
N PRO A 467 -4.24 39.01 -3.54
CA PRO A 467 -2.94 39.10 -2.85
C PRO A 467 -2.00 37.96 -3.19
N ILE A 468 -2.52 36.73 -3.32
CA ILE A 468 -1.69 35.57 -3.68
C ILE A 468 -1.16 35.73 -5.12
N SER A 469 -1.95 36.27 -6.05
CA SER A 469 -1.46 36.51 -7.42
C SER A 469 -0.36 37.55 -7.47
N ILE A 470 -0.45 38.60 -6.66
CA ILE A 470 0.60 39.63 -6.54
C ILE A 470 1.90 39.02 -6.02
N ILE A 471 1.82 38.21 -4.94
CA ILE A 471 2.99 37.53 -4.37
C ILE A 471 3.60 36.55 -5.37
N PHE A 472 2.80 35.77 -6.08
CA PHE A 472 3.29 34.80 -7.07
C PHE A 472 3.96 35.49 -8.25
N LYS A 473 3.37 36.59 -8.75
CA LYS A 473 3.95 37.40 -9.81
C LYS A 473 5.30 37.95 -9.38
N ARG A 474 5.38 38.61 -8.21
CA ARG A 474 6.64 39.13 -7.65
C ARG A 474 7.68 38.02 -7.46
N SER A 475 7.28 36.86 -6.94
CA SER A 475 8.17 35.69 -6.77
C SER A 475 8.82 35.25 -8.10
N LEU A 476 8.05 35.24 -9.20
CA LEU A 476 8.55 34.90 -10.50
C LEU A 476 9.44 36.04 -11.11
N GLU A 477 9.05 37.28 -10.94
CA GLU A 477 9.80 38.45 -11.41
C GLU A 477 11.16 38.59 -10.71
N GLU A 478 11.23 38.33 -9.41
CA GLU A 478 12.48 38.30 -8.65
C GLU A 478 13.28 37.02 -8.91
N GLY A 479 12.64 35.96 -9.43
CA GLY A 479 13.25 34.63 -9.61
C GLY A 479 13.54 33.94 -8.29
N CYS A 480 12.77 34.20 -7.22
CA CYS A 480 13.00 33.63 -5.89
C CYS A 480 11.70 33.27 -5.19
N ILE A 481 11.78 32.36 -4.20
CA ILE A 481 10.66 31.95 -3.36
C ILE A 481 10.78 32.55 -1.95
N PRO A 482 9.66 32.74 -1.23
CA PRO A 482 9.72 33.09 0.20
C PRO A 482 10.57 32.08 1.00
N ASP A 483 11.39 32.57 1.92
CA ASP A 483 12.34 31.72 2.68
C ASP A 483 11.61 30.62 3.49
N GLU A 484 10.42 30.89 4.01
CA GLU A 484 9.63 29.89 4.73
C GLU A 484 9.21 28.71 3.84
N TRP A 485 9.11 28.88 2.51
CA TRP A 485 8.77 27.80 1.59
C TRP A 485 9.92 26.82 1.35
N ARG A 486 11.14 27.21 1.71
CA ARG A 486 12.32 26.34 1.67
C ARG A 486 12.32 25.30 2.76
N LYS A 487 11.62 25.58 3.87
CA LYS A 487 11.53 24.69 5.03
C LYS A 487 10.58 23.55 4.77
N ALA A 488 10.98 22.35 5.16
CA ALA A 488 10.15 21.15 5.01
C ALA A 488 10.05 20.39 6.34
N LYS A 489 8.83 20.09 6.76
CA LYS A 489 8.58 19.13 7.82
C LYS A 489 8.46 17.73 7.21
N VAL A 490 9.39 16.85 7.54
CA VAL A 490 9.47 15.51 6.97
C VAL A 490 8.72 14.53 7.84
N ALA A 491 7.74 13.85 7.25
CA ALA A 491 7.04 12.72 7.86
C ALA A 491 7.68 11.41 7.35
N PRO A 492 8.28 10.60 8.24
CA PRO A 492 8.83 9.31 7.84
C PRO A 492 7.71 8.29 7.62
N ILE A 493 7.62 7.76 6.40
CA ILE A 493 6.62 6.77 6.01
C ILE A 493 7.27 5.42 5.79
N TYR A 494 6.83 4.41 6.54
CA TYR A 494 7.30 3.03 6.40
C TYR A 494 6.95 2.45 5.02
N LYS A 495 7.92 1.82 4.36
CA LYS A 495 7.81 1.24 3.00
C LYS A 495 6.98 -0.04 2.95
N ASN A 496 6.50 -0.55 4.08
CA ASN A 496 5.83 -1.86 4.23
C ASN A 496 6.70 -3.04 3.72
N LYS A 497 8.02 -2.94 3.87
CA LYS A 497 9.00 -3.98 3.49
C LYS A 497 10.16 -3.95 4.49
N GLY A 498 10.61 -5.10 4.94
CA GLY A 498 11.71 -5.23 5.90
C GLY A 498 11.32 -4.89 7.34
N SER A 499 12.31 -4.85 8.25
CA SER A 499 12.08 -4.51 9.66
C SER A 499 11.69 -3.04 9.83
N ARG A 500 10.74 -2.75 10.72
CA ARG A 500 10.34 -1.40 11.08
C ARG A 500 11.37 -0.68 11.97
N SER A 501 12.29 -1.42 12.57
CA SER A 501 13.38 -0.84 13.38
C SER A 501 14.52 -0.28 12.51
N SER A 502 14.57 -0.61 11.22
CA SER A 502 15.61 -0.12 10.31
C SER A 502 15.18 1.18 9.62
N THR A 503 16.02 2.21 9.73
CA THR A 503 15.83 3.53 9.11
C THR A 503 15.72 3.45 7.58
N ASN A 504 16.42 2.50 6.94
CA ASN A 504 16.38 2.24 5.50
C ASN A 504 14.97 1.95 4.95
N ASN A 505 14.07 1.47 5.81
CA ASN A 505 12.71 1.09 5.44
C ASN A 505 11.71 2.25 5.57
N TYR A 506 12.19 3.48 5.75
CA TYR A 506 11.36 4.69 5.74
C TYR A 506 11.64 5.56 4.52
N ARG A 507 10.60 6.27 4.06
CA ARG A 507 10.68 7.30 3.03
C ARG A 507 10.47 8.66 3.67
N PRO A 508 11.29 9.68 3.37
CA PRO A 508 11.01 11.05 3.79
C PRO A 508 9.91 11.65 2.91
N VAL A 509 8.78 12.01 3.50
CA VAL A 509 7.74 12.76 2.79
C VAL A 509 7.69 14.17 3.32
N SER A 510 8.07 15.13 2.49
CA SER A 510 8.14 16.55 2.81
C SER A 510 6.75 17.19 2.82
N LEU A 511 6.38 17.75 3.95
CA LEU A 511 5.19 18.58 4.13
C LEU A 511 5.60 20.04 3.92
N THR A 512 5.42 20.54 2.69
CA THR A 512 5.71 21.93 2.32
C THR A 512 4.44 22.79 2.36
N SER A 513 4.58 24.12 2.26
CA SER A 513 3.49 25.08 2.18
C SER A 513 2.45 24.72 1.11
N VAL A 514 1.17 24.97 1.40
CA VAL A 514 0.09 24.77 0.42
C VAL A 514 0.19 25.79 -0.71
N LEU A 515 0.55 27.03 -0.39
CA LEU A 515 0.72 28.09 -1.38
C LEU A 515 1.93 27.85 -2.29
N SER A 516 3.05 27.34 -1.73
CA SER A 516 4.18 26.88 -2.54
C SER A 516 3.72 25.83 -3.57
N LYS A 517 2.94 24.82 -3.15
CA LYS A 517 2.40 23.80 -4.08
C LYS A 517 1.47 24.38 -5.15
N MET A 518 0.76 25.44 -4.84
CA MET A 518 -0.08 26.12 -5.85
C MET A 518 0.80 26.83 -6.89
N MET A 519 1.83 27.54 -6.45
CA MET A 519 2.81 28.17 -7.35
C MET A 519 3.51 27.12 -8.22
N GLU A 520 4.03 26.04 -7.58
CA GLU A 520 4.60 24.90 -8.29
C GLU A 520 3.64 24.32 -9.36
N THR A 521 2.33 24.27 -9.08
CA THR A 521 1.33 23.76 -10.01
C THR A 521 1.21 24.64 -11.25
N ILE A 522 1.28 25.95 -11.08
CA ILE A 522 1.23 26.91 -12.19
C ILE A 522 2.50 26.80 -13.03
N VAL A 523 3.68 26.88 -12.40
CA VAL A 523 5.00 26.73 -13.05
C VAL A 523 5.10 25.40 -13.80
N ARG A 524 4.74 24.28 -13.13
CA ARG A 524 4.72 22.95 -13.74
C ARG A 524 3.81 22.89 -14.97
N GLY A 525 2.65 23.56 -14.93
CA GLY A 525 1.73 23.61 -16.05
C GLY A 525 2.36 24.25 -17.29
N LYS A 526 3.07 25.35 -17.11
CA LYS A 526 3.77 26.04 -18.18
C LYS A 526 4.99 25.26 -18.71
N MET A 527 5.78 24.66 -17.81
CA MET A 527 6.89 23.78 -18.20
C MET A 527 6.40 22.56 -18.99
N ILE A 528 5.33 21.89 -18.57
CA ILE A 528 4.79 20.73 -19.31
C ILE A 528 4.31 21.14 -20.71
N ALA A 529 3.60 22.27 -20.83
CA ALA A 529 3.17 22.76 -22.14
C ALA A 529 4.38 22.99 -23.06
N HIS A 530 5.41 23.69 -22.58
CA HIS A 530 6.65 23.91 -23.30
C HIS A 530 7.33 22.60 -23.73
N LEU A 531 7.46 21.61 -22.84
CA LEU A 531 8.06 20.31 -23.17
C LEU A 531 7.24 19.54 -24.20
N GLN A 532 5.91 19.66 -24.18
CA GLN A 532 5.02 19.02 -25.14
C GLN A 532 5.07 19.72 -26.53
N ASP A 533 5.06 21.05 -26.55
CA ASP A 533 5.08 21.84 -27.78
C ASP A 533 6.40 21.65 -28.55
N ASN A 534 7.49 21.42 -27.83
CA ASN A 534 8.82 21.15 -28.43
C ASN A 534 9.16 19.63 -28.52
N HIS A 535 8.23 18.72 -28.19
CA HIS A 535 8.45 17.26 -28.25
C HIS A 535 9.67 16.75 -27.46
N LEU A 536 9.97 17.35 -26.30
CA LEU A 536 11.23 17.13 -25.57
C LEU A 536 11.23 15.90 -24.66
N ILE A 537 10.08 15.28 -24.37
CA ILE A 537 10.02 14.08 -23.52
C ILE A 537 10.19 12.86 -24.40
N CYS A 538 11.16 12.01 -24.06
CA CYS A 538 11.46 10.77 -24.79
C CYS A 538 10.27 9.80 -24.80
N ASP A 539 10.15 9.03 -25.89
CA ASP A 539 9.03 8.10 -26.08
C ASP A 539 9.05 6.92 -25.11
N GLN A 540 10.20 6.57 -24.56
CA GLN A 540 10.39 5.50 -23.59
C GLN A 540 9.86 5.85 -22.19
N GLN A 541 9.63 7.15 -21.89
CA GLN A 541 9.15 7.61 -20.60
C GLN A 541 7.62 7.52 -20.49
N HIS A 542 7.13 6.69 -19.58
CA HIS A 542 5.71 6.54 -19.28
C HIS A 542 5.28 7.18 -17.95
N GLY A 543 6.22 7.45 -17.05
CA GLY A 543 5.94 8.08 -15.77
C GLY A 543 5.56 9.55 -15.90
N PHE A 544 4.51 10.00 -15.21
CA PHE A 544 4.04 11.39 -15.15
C PHE A 544 3.77 12.08 -16.50
N THR A 545 3.65 11.31 -17.57
CA THR A 545 3.39 11.77 -18.94
C THR A 545 1.89 11.63 -19.27
N SER A 546 1.33 12.63 -19.96
CA SER A 546 -0.08 12.62 -20.36
C SER A 546 -0.37 11.49 -21.34
N GLY A 547 -1.51 10.81 -21.17
CA GLY A 547 -1.90 9.66 -22.01
C GLY A 547 -1.13 8.37 -21.73
N ARG A 548 -0.15 8.38 -20.80
CA ARG A 548 0.68 7.23 -20.42
C ARG A 548 0.43 6.81 -18.97
N SER A 549 0.64 5.54 -18.65
CA SER A 549 0.38 4.95 -17.32
C SER A 549 1.19 3.68 -17.11
N CYS A 550 1.20 3.13 -15.88
CA CYS A 550 1.75 1.81 -15.60
C CYS A 550 1.15 0.73 -16.55
N VAL A 551 -0.16 0.80 -16.79
CA VAL A 551 -0.85 -0.18 -17.66
C VAL A 551 -0.37 -0.05 -19.11
N THR A 552 -0.28 1.17 -19.65
CA THR A 552 0.16 1.37 -21.04
C THR A 552 1.60 0.90 -21.26
N GLN A 553 2.50 1.15 -20.31
CA GLN A 553 3.87 0.65 -20.42
C GLN A 553 3.95 -0.88 -20.36
N LEU A 554 3.21 -1.49 -19.42
CA LEU A 554 3.20 -2.94 -19.29
C LEU A 554 2.59 -3.63 -20.51
N LEU A 555 1.52 -3.05 -21.10
CA LEU A 555 0.91 -3.57 -22.31
C LEU A 555 1.86 -3.48 -23.50
N ASP A 556 2.54 -2.36 -23.69
CA ASP A 556 3.55 -2.15 -24.71
C ASP A 556 4.71 -3.15 -24.58
N THR A 557 5.24 -3.28 -23.37
CA THR A 557 6.34 -4.19 -23.07
C THR A 557 5.95 -5.67 -23.33
N LEU A 558 4.79 -6.10 -22.81
CA LEU A 558 4.33 -7.49 -22.96
C LEU A 558 3.93 -7.83 -24.39
N ASP A 559 3.44 -6.85 -25.15
CA ASP A 559 3.15 -7.04 -26.56
C ASP A 559 4.45 -7.38 -27.33
N CYS A 560 5.52 -6.60 -27.09
CA CYS A 560 6.84 -6.84 -27.65
C CYS A 560 7.39 -8.23 -27.25
N TRP A 561 7.37 -8.56 -25.96
CA TRP A 561 7.90 -9.83 -25.48
C TRP A 561 7.14 -11.03 -26.02
N THR A 562 5.80 -10.98 -26.04
CA THR A 562 4.98 -12.09 -26.55
C THR A 562 5.10 -12.24 -28.06
N GLU A 563 5.38 -11.17 -28.80
CA GLU A 563 5.67 -11.23 -30.23
C GLU A 563 7.00 -11.95 -30.50
N ILE A 564 8.04 -11.70 -29.71
CA ILE A 564 9.33 -12.38 -29.78
C ILE A 564 9.15 -13.88 -29.47
N LEU A 565 8.41 -14.20 -28.40
CA LEU A 565 8.13 -15.60 -28.04
C LEU A 565 7.35 -16.35 -29.13
N ASP A 566 6.41 -15.67 -29.80
CA ASP A 566 5.59 -16.26 -30.87
C ASP A 566 6.42 -16.67 -32.10
N ARG A 567 7.57 -16.01 -32.27
CA ARG A 567 8.58 -16.37 -33.31
C ARG A 567 9.61 -17.43 -32.83
N GLY A 568 9.40 -17.98 -31.62
CA GLY A 568 10.33 -18.96 -31.01
C GLY A 568 11.57 -18.33 -30.38
N GLY A 569 11.61 -17.01 -30.26
CA GLY A 569 12.69 -16.29 -29.58
C GLY A 569 12.59 -16.34 -28.06
N SER A 570 13.56 -15.76 -27.39
CA SER A 570 13.58 -15.54 -25.93
C SER A 570 14.01 -14.11 -25.65
N VAL A 571 13.66 -13.58 -24.50
CA VAL A 571 13.98 -12.20 -24.10
C VAL A 571 14.78 -12.20 -22.82
N ASP A 572 15.90 -11.49 -22.80
CA ASP A 572 16.59 -11.11 -21.56
C ASP A 572 16.15 -9.73 -21.15
N VAL A 573 15.75 -9.61 -19.88
CA VAL A 573 15.29 -8.37 -19.26
C VAL A 573 16.15 -8.06 -18.05
N ILE A 574 16.68 -6.84 -17.98
CA ILE A 574 17.39 -6.32 -16.82
C ILE A 574 16.52 -5.26 -16.17
N TYR A 575 16.12 -5.49 -14.92
CA TYR A 575 15.44 -4.53 -14.08
C TYR A 575 16.47 -3.74 -13.27
N MET A 576 16.40 -2.43 -13.37
CA MET A 576 17.36 -1.53 -12.73
C MET A 576 16.69 -0.68 -11.67
N ASP A 577 17.32 -0.57 -10.50
CA ASP A 577 16.87 0.24 -9.36
C ASP A 577 17.94 1.28 -9.03
N PHE A 578 17.55 2.54 -8.86
CA PHE A 578 18.45 3.59 -8.43
C PHE A 578 18.55 3.68 -6.90
N ARG A 579 19.71 4.05 -6.39
CA ARG A 579 19.92 4.36 -4.96
C ARG A 579 19.23 5.67 -4.62
N LYS A 580 18.07 5.60 -3.93
CA LYS A 580 17.35 6.80 -3.44
C LYS A 580 17.17 7.88 -4.52
N ALA A 581 16.73 7.52 -5.70
CA ALA A 581 16.67 8.34 -6.90
C ALA A 581 16.28 9.83 -6.68
N PHE A 582 15.15 10.07 -5.98
CA PHE A 582 14.69 11.44 -5.73
C PHE A 582 15.55 12.22 -4.73
N ASP A 583 16.21 11.56 -3.80
CA ASP A 583 16.98 12.22 -2.73
C ASP A 583 18.43 12.51 -3.17
N SER A 584 18.93 11.84 -4.23
CA SER A 584 20.31 11.91 -4.68
C SER A 584 20.58 12.79 -5.89
N VAL A 585 19.55 13.38 -6.54
CA VAL A 585 19.72 14.22 -7.74
C VAL A 585 20.58 15.46 -7.43
N PRO A 586 21.74 15.65 -8.08
CA PRO A 586 22.60 16.81 -7.87
C PRO A 586 21.98 18.07 -8.51
N HIS A 587 21.93 19.16 -7.77
CA HIS A 587 21.21 20.38 -8.19
C HIS A 587 21.88 21.08 -9.39
N ARG A 588 23.22 21.19 -9.43
CA ARG A 588 23.93 21.85 -10.56
C ARG A 588 23.70 21.12 -11.87
N ARG A 589 23.83 19.77 -11.85
CA ARG A 589 23.58 18.91 -13.03
C ARG A 589 22.12 18.94 -13.45
N LEU A 590 21.18 18.96 -12.48
CA LEU A 590 19.76 19.10 -12.78
C LEU A 590 19.46 20.42 -13.50
N MET A 591 19.99 21.53 -12.98
CA MET A 591 19.75 22.83 -13.58
C MET A 591 20.33 22.96 -14.98
N GLN A 592 21.47 22.33 -15.26
CA GLN A 592 22.05 22.25 -16.59
C GLN A 592 21.11 21.52 -17.58
N LYS A 593 20.50 20.42 -17.16
CA LYS A 593 19.49 19.72 -17.98
C LYS A 593 18.20 20.53 -18.14
N VAL A 594 17.78 21.25 -17.10
CA VAL A 594 16.62 22.16 -17.20
C VAL A 594 16.87 23.24 -18.27
N GLU A 595 18.06 23.84 -18.30
CA GLU A 595 18.45 24.81 -19.29
C GLU A 595 18.50 24.22 -20.71
N ALA A 596 19.05 23.00 -20.84
CA ALA A 596 19.10 22.28 -22.12
C ALA A 596 17.70 22.01 -22.69
N HIS A 597 16.68 21.83 -21.85
CA HIS A 597 15.28 21.72 -22.28
C HIS A 597 14.65 23.09 -22.64
N GLY A 598 15.41 24.18 -22.78
CA GLY A 598 14.92 25.50 -23.18
C GLY A 598 14.20 26.29 -22.09
N ILE A 599 14.36 25.92 -20.82
CA ILE A 599 13.83 26.68 -19.69
C ILE A 599 14.91 27.65 -19.24
N ARG A 600 14.66 28.92 -19.41
CA ARG A 600 15.64 30.02 -19.20
C ARG A 600 15.06 31.18 -18.40
N GLY A 601 15.79 32.25 -18.28
CA GLY A 601 15.34 33.52 -17.71
C GLY A 601 14.79 33.40 -16.29
N LYS A 602 13.65 34.01 -16.02
CA LYS A 602 13.03 34.06 -14.69
C LYS A 602 12.53 32.68 -14.21
N VAL A 603 12.04 31.86 -15.14
CA VAL A 603 11.59 30.51 -14.80
C VAL A 603 12.75 29.61 -14.37
N TYR A 604 13.88 29.72 -15.01
CA TYR A 604 15.12 29.05 -14.64
C TYR A 604 15.60 29.51 -13.24
N GLN A 605 15.72 30.83 -13.03
CA GLN A 605 16.15 31.41 -11.76
C GLN A 605 15.24 30.97 -10.62
N TRP A 606 13.92 31.01 -10.80
CA TRP A 606 12.92 30.58 -9.83
C TRP A 606 13.06 29.09 -9.50
N THR A 607 13.29 28.25 -10.52
CA THR A 607 13.47 26.80 -10.33
C THR A 607 14.76 26.50 -9.57
N GLN A 608 15.84 27.21 -9.87
CA GLN A 608 17.12 27.11 -9.16
C GLN A 608 16.96 27.52 -7.68
N ASP A 609 16.28 28.61 -7.43
CA ASP A 609 16.03 29.11 -6.08
C ASP A 609 15.10 28.17 -5.29
N PHE A 610 14.10 27.58 -5.95
CA PHE A 610 13.23 26.58 -5.36
C PHE A 610 13.99 25.35 -4.84
N LEU A 611 15.08 24.95 -5.48
CA LEU A 611 15.93 23.82 -5.08
C LEU A 611 16.96 24.21 -4.04
N SER A 612 17.39 25.46 -4.01
CA SER A 612 18.53 25.94 -3.21
C SER A 612 18.15 26.26 -1.78
N LYS A 613 19.16 26.24 -0.86
CA LYS A 613 19.06 26.68 0.54
C LYS A 613 17.89 26.06 1.31
N ARG A 614 17.50 24.85 0.96
CA ARG A 614 16.40 24.14 1.62
C ARG A 614 16.85 23.54 2.93
N THR A 615 15.90 23.46 3.88
CA THR A 615 16.11 22.81 5.17
C THR A 615 14.98 21.86 5.50
N GLN A 616 15.27 20.87 6.31
CA GLN A 616 14.30 19.87 6.75
C GLN A 616 14.38 19.62 8.25
N GLU A 617 13.25 19.29 8.86
CA GLU A 617 13.13 18.71 10.18
C GLU A 617 12.24 17.46 10.13
N VAL A 618 12.65 16.38 10.79
CA VAL A 618 11.87 15.13 10.83
C VAL A 618 10.94 15.16 12.04
N ALA A 619 9.66 14.82 11.81
CA ALA A 619 8.66 14.79 12.87
C ALA A 619 8.22 13.37 13.22
N VAL A 620 8.33 13.01 14.50
CA VAL A 620 7.86 11.73 15.07
C VAL A 620 6.92 12.04 16.23
N ASN A 621 5.67 11.62 16.14
CA ASN A 621 4.64 11.80 17.18
C ASN A 621 4.47 13.24 17.70
N GLY A 622 4.78 14.24 16.88
CA GLY A 622 4.66 15.65 17.22
C GLY A 622 5.97 16.30 17.73
N VAL A 623 7.01 15.51 17.97
CA VAL A 623 8.36 15.99 18.31
C VAL A 623 9.18 16.07 17.02
N THR A 624 9.94 17.18 16.84
CA THR A 624 10.79 17.38 15.65
C THR A 624 12.27 17.23 15.98
N SER A 625 13.05 16.79 14.99
CA SER A 625 14.50 16.80 15.02
C SER A 625 15.05 18.23 14.98
N LYS A 626 16.36 18.37 15.05
CA LYS A 626 17.06 19.61 14.65
C LYS A 626 16.85 19.86 13.17
N GLU A 627 16.92 21.14 12.77
CA GLU A 627 16.90 21.55 11.37
C GLU A 627 18.20 21.12 10.69
N ALA A 628 18.10 20.61 9.48
CA ALA A 628 19.20 20.10 8.70
C ALA A 628 19.15 20.62 7.27
N ALA A 629 20.31 20.95 6.69
CA ALA A 629 20.38 21.39 5.29
C ALA A 629 20.09 20.25 4.32
N VAL A 630 19.42 20.57 3.20
CA VAL A 630 19.17 19.67 2.08
C VAL A 630 20.09 20.07 0.94
N THR A 631 21.16 19.30 0.70
CA THR A 631 22.22 19.63 -0.26
C THR A 631 22.01 19.03 -1.63
N SER A 632 21.17 18.03 -1.76
CA SER A 632 20.82 17.38 -3.03
C SER A 632 19.37 16.87 -3.01
N GLY A 633 18.93 16.36 -4.11
CA GLY A 633 17.63 15.74 -4.26
C GLY A 633 16.49 16.71 -4.56
N ILE A 634 15.38 16.11 -4.90
CA ILE A 634 14.13 16.80 -5.23
C ILE A 634 13.12 16.53 -4.11
N PRO A 635 12.49 17.54 -3.50
CA PRO A 635 11.62 17.33 -2.34
C PRO A 635 10.50 16.31 -2.62
N GLN A 636 10.54 15.16 -1.94
CA GLN A 636 9.49 14.13 -2.05
C GLN A 636 8.19 14.66 -1.45
N GLY A 637 7.25 15.05 -2.32
CA GLY A 637 5.98 15.67 -1.91
C GLY A 637 5.75 17.05 -2.49
N SER A 638 6.69 17.61 -3.24
CA SER A 638 6.50 18.77 -4.11
C SER A 638 5.66 18.40 -5.33
N VAL A 639 5.14 19.40 -6.01
CA VAL A 639 4.39 19.24 -7.27
C VAL A 639 5.33 19.27 -8.48
N LEU A 640 6.37 20.08 -8.43
CA LEU A 640 7.34 20.23 -9.50
C LEU A 640 8.35 19.08 -9.55
N GLY A 641 8.66 18.47 -8.40
CA GLY A 641 9.68 17.45 -8.27
C GLY A 641 9.61 16.30 -9.28
N PRO A 642 8.47 15.64 -9.50
CA PRO A 642 8.37 14.59 -10.50
C PRO A 642 8.73 15.03 -11.92
N LEU A 643 8.40 16.25 -12.31
CA LEU A 643 8.76 16.79 -13.63
C LEU A 643 10.26 17.01 -13.75
N LEU A 644 10.88 17.61 -12.73
CA LEU A 644 12.33 17.82 -12.69
C LEU A 644 13.10 16.49 -12.76
N PHE A 645 12.60 15.46 -12.09
CA PHE A 645 13.18 14.12 -12.16
C PHE A 645 13.11 13.53 -13.58
N ILE A 646 11.94 13.67 -14.25
CA ILE A 646 11.79 13.21 -15.64
C ILE A 646 12.79 13.92 -16.56
N MET A 647 12.91 15.25 -16.45
CA MET A 647 13.89 16.01 -17.24
C MET A 647 15.32 15.55 -16.96
N TYR A 648 15.61 15.15 -15.70
CA TYR A 648 16.94 14.68 -15.32
C TYR A 648 17.35 13.38 -16.00
N ILE A 649 16.42 12.43 -16.15
CA ILE A 649 16.69 11.11 -16.75
C ILE A 649 16.27 10.99 -18.21
N ASN A 650 15.81 12.08 -18.83
CA ASN A 650 15.19 12.07 -20.16
C ASN A 650 16.12 11.60 -21.29
N ASP A 651 17.40 11.79 -21.13
CA ASP A 651 18.46 11.40 -22.07
C ASP A 651 18.98 9.97 -21.89
N LEU A 652 18.58 9.27 -20.81
CA LEU A 652 19.04 7.92 -20.55
C LEU A 652 18.83 6.95 -21.73
N PRO A 653 17.72 6.99 -22.48
CA PRO A 653 17.54 6.12 -23.66
C PRO A 653 18.55 6.38 -24.79
N ASN A 654 19.15 7.56 -24.87
CA ASN A 654 20.11 7.89 -25.91
C ASN A 654 21.45 7.15 -25.75
N HIS A 655 21.68 6.58 -24.56
CA HIS A 655 22.91 5.86 -24.23
C HIS A 655 22.81 4.34 -24.45
N VAL A 656 21.67 3.84 -24.92
CA VAL A 656 21.46 2.42 -25.17
C VAL A 656 21.03 2.15 -26.60
N HIS A 657 21.38 0.99 -27.11
CA HIS A 657 20.98 0.53 -28.45
C HIS A 657 19.77 -0.43 -28.41
N ASN A 658 19.62 -1.11 -27.27
CA ASN A 658 18.50 -2.05 -27.09
C ASN A 658 17.26 -1.34 -26.52
N GLU A 659 16.18 -2.09 -26.43
CA GLU A 659 14.90 -1.58 -25.96
C GLU A 659 14.97 -1.21 -24.48
N VAL A 660 14.60 0.01 -24.16
CA VAL A 660 14.48 0.52 -22.80
C VAL A 660 13.07 1.05 -22.53
N ARG A 661 12.56 0.85 -21.33
CA ARG A 661 11.31 1.45 -20.86
C ARG A 661 11.55 2.07 -19.49
N ILE A 662 11.04 3.28 -19.31
CA ILE A 662 11.25 4.09 -18.11
C ILE A 662 9.91 4.50 -17.53
N PHE A 663 9.76 4.36 -16.24
CA PHE A 663 8.64 4.90 -15.47
C PHE A 663 9.17 5.66 -14.24
N ALA A 664 9.54 6.92 -14.41
CA ALA A 664 10.31 7.69 -13.45
C ALA A 664 11.63 6.95 -13.12
N ASP A 665 11.84 6.53 -11.87
CA ASP A 665 13.04 5.79 -11.44
C ASP A 665 13.03 4.30 -11.81
N ASP A 666 11.87 3.69 -12.08
CA ASP A 666 11.80 2.30 -12.53
C ASP A 666 12.24 2.20 -14.00
N THR A 667 13.38 1.56 -14.25
CA THR A 667 13.98 1.39 -15.58
C THR A 667 14.15 -0.08 -15.89
N LYS A 668 13.82 -0.49 -17.11
CA LYS A 668 14.06 -1.85 -17.62
C LYS A 668 14.66 -1.80 -19.01
N LEU A 669 15.72 -2.57 -19.18
CA LEU A 669 16.43 -2.78 -20.43
C LEU A 669 16.17 -4.20 -20.92
N PHE A 670 15.86 -4.43 -22.21
CA PHE A 670 15.61 -5.77 -22.70
C PHE A 670 15.98 -5.94 -24.15
N LYS A 671 16.26 -7.20 -24.51
CA LYS A 671 16.64 -7.61 -25.86
C LYS A 671 16.16 -9.02 -26.17
N GLU A 672 15.86 -9.28 -27.44
CA GLU A 672 15.71 -10.64 -27.97
C GLU A 672 17.05 -11.39 -27.94
N VAL A 673 17.06 -12.59 -27.37
CA VAL A 673 18.28 -13.42 -27.27
C VAL A 673 18.58 -14.05 -28.62
N GLN A 674 19.69 -13.64 -29.21
CA GLN A 674 20.21 -14.21 -30.46
C GLN A 674 21.45 -15.08 -30.18
N ARG A 675 21.65 -16.15 -30.97
CA ARG A 675 22.77 -17.09 -30.74
C ARG A 675 24.17 -16.45 -30.86
N VAL A 676 24.32 -15.35 -31.57
CA VAL A 676 25.61 -14.76 -31.95
C VAL A 676 25.94 -13.46 -31.22
N ASP A 677 24.99 -12.80 -30.58
CA ASP A 677 25.18 -11.43 -30.10
C ASP A 677 24.91 -11.29 -28.58
N ARG A 678 25.83 -11.86 -27.78
CA ARG A 678 25.73 -11.83 -26.30
C ARG A 678 26.18 -10.50 -25.67
N CYS A 679 27.04 -9.74 -26.37
CA CYS A 679 27.78 -8.61 -25.79
C CYS A 679 26.97 -7.30 -25.74
N SER A 680 26.00 -7.06 -26.64
CA SER A 680 25.35 -5.76 -26.77
C SER A 680 24.48 -5.33 -25.57
N LEU A 681 23.83 -6.26 -24.84
CA LEU A 681 23.04 -5.90 -23.64
C LEU A 681 23.96 -5.54 -22.46
N GLN A 682 25.12 -6.22 -22.36
CA GLN A 682 26.14 -5.90 -21.38
C GLN A 682 26.80 -4.55 -21.70
N GLU A 683 27.04 -4.25 -22.97
CA GLU A 683 27.58 -2.96 -23.38
C GLU A 683 26.65 -1.80 -23.03
N ASP A 684 25.34 -1.96 -23.27
CA ASP A 684 24.36 -0.94 -22.89
C ASP A 684 24.31 -0.77 -21.37
N LEU A 685 24.42 -1.86 -20.60
CA LEU A 685 24.49 -1.81 -19.15
C LEU A 685 25.75 -1.07 -18.67
N ASP A 686 26.90 -1.30 -19.33
CA ASP A 686 28.16 -0.60 -19.05
C ASP A 686 28.04 0.90 -19.38
N ARG A 687 27.41 1.28 -20.51
CA ARG A 687 27.16 2.68 -20.89
C ARG A 687 26.21 3.38 -19.89
N LEU A 688 25.16 2.68 -19.44
CA LEU A 688 24.26 3.21 -18.42
C LEU A 688 24.97 3.40 -17.07
N THR A 689 25.94 2.54 -16.76
CA THR A 689 26.76 2.70 -15.57
C THR A 689 27.67 3.92 -15.69
N ASP A 690 28.26 4.18 -16.88
CA ASP A 690 29.04 5.39 -17.16
C ASP A 690 28.16 6.64 -17.09
N TRP A 691 26.96 6.64 -17.69
CA TRP A 691 25.99 7.71 -17.54
C TRP A 691 25.62 7.98 -16.07
N SER A 692 25.39 6.92 -15.29
CA SER A 692 25.08 6.98 -13.86
C SER A 692 26.20 7.64 -13.06
N ARG A 693 27.46 7.34 -13.40
CA ARG A 693 28.65 7.99 -12.81
C ARG A 693 28.72 9.47 -13.15
N ASP A 694 28.59 9.81 -14.43
CA ASP A 694 28.74 11.17 -14.92
C ASP A 694 27.62 12.09 -14.39
N TRP A 695 26.39 11.57 -14.28
CA TRP A 695 25.25 12.30 -13.76
C TRP A 695 25.04 12.08 -12.23
N LEU A 696 25.90 11.37 -11.53
CA LEU A 696 25.87 11.11 -10.09
C LEU A 696 24.52 10.52 -9.61
N LEU A 697 23.82 9.80 -10.45
CA LEU A 697 22.59 9.08 -10.10
C LEU A 697 22.88 7.57 -10.06
N LYS A 698 23.37 7.10 -8.91
CA LYS A 698 23.90 5.74 -8.77
C LYS A 698 22.83 4.67 -8.83
N PHE A 699 23.07 3.62 -9.61
CA PHE A 699 22.29 2.38 -9.52
C PHE A 699 22.54 1.64 -8.21
N HIS A 700 21.65 0.70 -7.89
CA HIS A 700 21.80 -0.20 -6.73
C HIS A 700 22.03 -1.63 -7.24
N PRO A 701 23.27 -2.07 -7.50
CA PRO A 701 23.56 -3.35 -8.16
C PRO A 701 22.92 -4.56 -7.46
N GLU A 702 22.90 -4.56 -6.12
CA GLU A 702 22.30 -5.65 -5.33
C GLU A 702 20.77 -5.79 -5.50
N LYS A 703 20.08 -4.76 -5.99
CA LYS A 703 18.65 -4.80 -6.26
C LYS A 703 18.36 -4.94 -7.76
N CYS A 704 19.33 -4.65 -8.59
CA CYS A 704 19.22 -4.91 -10.00
C CYS A 704 19.24 -6.42 -10.24
N CYS A 705 18.38 -6.90 -11.12
CA CYS A 705 18.30 -8.32 -11.43
C CYS A 705 18.03 -8.53 -12.92
N HIS A 706 18.33 -9.71 -13.40
CA HIS A 706 17.96 -10.10 -14.75
C HIS A 706 16.98 -11.28 -14.74
N MET A 707 16.10 -11.31 -15.74
CA MET A 707 15.13 -12.37 -15.92
C MET A 707 15.14 -12.81 -17.38
N ARG A 708 15.21 -14.10 -17.61
CA ARG A 708 15.00 -14.70 -18.94
C ARG A 708 13.55 -15.10 -19.12
N ILE A 709 12.97 -14.69 -20.23
CA ILE A 709 11.62 -15.07 -20.66
C ILE A 709 11.74 -15.90 -21.93
N GLY A 710 11.16 -17.09 -21.92
CA GLY A 710 11.24 -18.06 -23.03
C GLY A 710 12.08 -19.29 -22.70
N SER A 711 12.30 -20.14 -23.70
CA SER A 711 12.88 -21.49 -23.55
C SER A 711 14.37 -21.59 -23.86
N SER A 712 15.07 -20.51 -24.16
CA SER A 712 16.51 -20.55 -24.47
C SER A 712 17.32 -21.06 -23.28
N THR A 713 18.16 -22.07 -23.52
CA THR A 713 19.05 -22.68 -22.53
C THR A 713 20.42 -21.99 -22.44
N THR A 714 20.65 -20.91 -23.18
CA THR A 714 21.92 -20.19 -23.18
C THR A 714 22.11 -19.46 -21.86
N ASP A 715 23.13 -19.80 -21.09
CA ASP A 715 23.48 -19.02 -19.87
C ASP A 715 23.93 -17.62 -20.26
N SER A 716 23.23 -16.62 -19.71
CA SER A 716 23.62 -15.21 -19.77
C SER A 716 23.84 -14.71 -18.36
N THR A 717 25.03 -14.22 -18.11
CA THR A 717 25.38 -13.53 -16.88
C THR A 717 25.63 -12.07 -17.19
N TYR A 718 25.01 -11.18 -16.42
CA TYR A 718 25.19 -9.74 -16.56
C TYR A 718 25.83 -9.17 -15.31
N SER A 719 26.61 -8.12 -15.45
CA SER A 719 27.29 -7.47 -14.32
C SER A 719 27.26 -5.96 -14.46
N MET A 720 27.13 -5.27 -13.34
CA MET A 720 27.25 -3.81 -13.26
C MET A 720 28.57 -3.41 -12.65
N LYS A 721 29.23 -2.39 -13.22
CA LYS A 721 30.41 -1.76 -12.65
C LYS A 721 29.99 -0.83 -11.52
N GLU A 722 30.64 -0.88 -10.40
CA GLU A 722 30.54 0.10 -9.33
C GLU A 722 31.95 0.64 -9.04
N VAL A 723 32.11 1.95 -9.14
CA VAL A 723 33.35 2.61 -8.78
C VAL A 723 33.21 3.07 -7.34
N ASP A 724 34.12 2.61 -6.49
CA ASP A 724 34.16 3.02 -5.07
C ASP A 724 34.74 4.45 -4.91
N ASN A 725 34.78 4.94 -3.69
CA ASN A 725 35.27 6.28 -3.39
C ASN A 725 36.79 6.43 -3.62
N ASN A 726 37.53 5.32 -3.77
CA ASN A 726 38.96 5.29 -4.05
C ASN A 726 39.27 5.21 -5.56
N GLY A 727 38.23 5.10 -6.41
CA GLY A 727 38.37 4.94 -7.85
C GLY A 727 38.52 3.49 -8.33
N ASP A 728 38.47 2.53 -7.42
CA ASP A 728 38.54 1.11 -7.77
C ASP A 728 37.20 0.62 -8.35
N THR A 729 37.27 -0.07 -9.48
CA THR A 729 36.11 -0.60 -10.17
C THR A 729 35.83 -2.03 -9.73
N LYS A 730 34.70 -2.23 -9.05
CA LYS A 730 34.18 -3.55 -8.70
C LYS A 730 33.03 -3.94 -9.64
N ARG A 731 33.06 -5.17 -10.14
CA ARG A 731 31.93 -5.72 -10.92
C ARG A 731 31.03 -6.55 -10.00
N HIS A 732 29.74 -6.19 -9.99
CA HIS A 732 28.68 -6.93 -9.28
C HIS A 732 27.89 -7.75 -10.29
N SER A 733 27.90 -9.07 -10.14
CA SER A 733 27.04 -9.95 -10.91
C SER A 733 25.57 -9.73 -10.54
N LEU A 734 24.71 -9.55 -11.54
CA LEU A 734 23.27 -9.37 -11.31
C LEU A 734 22.62 -10.72 -10.99
N ALA A 735 21.77 -10.72 -9.96
CA ALA A 735 21.03 -11.92 -9.59
C ALA A 735 20.02 -12.30 -10.67
N GLN A 736 19.98 -13.56 -11.04
CA GLN A 736 18.93 -14.11 -11.91
C GLN A 736 17.66 -14.31 -11.07
N THR A 737 16.51 -13.91 -11.62
CA THR A 737 15.21 -14.09 -10.97
C THR A 737 14.21 -14.76 -11.89
N GLU A 738 13.34 -15.58 -11.31
CA GLU A 738 12.21 -16.21 -12.03
C GLU A 738 10.96 -15.33 -12.02
N ALA A 739 10.90 -14.30 -11.20
CA ALA A 739 9.77 -13.40 -11.13
C ALA A 739 10.15 -12.05 -10.51
N GLU A 740 9.77 -10.95 -11.15
CA GLU A 740 10.02 -9.60 -10.65
C GLU A 740 8.73 -8.76 -10.58
N LYS A 741 8.71 -7.81 -9.66
CA LYS A 741 7.59 -6.89 -9.49
C LYS A 741 7.78 -5.64 -10.34
N ASP A 742 7.16 -5.59 -11.49
CA ASP A 742 7.18 -4.48 -12.44
C ASP A 742 5.91 -3.63 -12.31
N LEU A 743 6.04 -2.36 -11.98
CA LEU A 743 4.95 -1.37 -11.84
C LEU A 743 3.71 -1.90 -11.07
N GLY A 744 3.97 -2.71 -10.07
CA GLY A 744 2.93 -3.27 -9.19
C GLY A 744 2.32 -4.59 -9.65
N VAL A 745 2.65 -5.09 -10.84
CA VAL A 745 2.33 -6.43 -11.34
C VAL A 745 3.56 -7.33 -11.17
N ILE A 746 3.37 -8.57 -10.71
CA ILE A 746 4.46 -9.55 -10.67
C ILE A 746 4.46 -10.30 -11.98
N ILE A 747 5.55 -10.18 -12.69
CA ILE A 747 5.80 -10.84 -13.97
C ILE A 747 6.77 -11.99 -13.72
N ASP A 748 6.44 -13.16 -14.17
CA ASP A 748 7.28 -14.37 -14.07
C ASP A 748 7.84 -14.75 -15.45
N SER A 749 8.94 -15.52 -15.47
CA SER A 749 9.66 -15.95 -16.68
C SER A 749 8.81 -16.72 -17.70
N LYS A 750 7.66 -17.24 -17.26
CA LYS A 750 6.69 -17.95 -18.09
C LYS A 750 5.47 -17.13 -18.49
N LEU A 751 5.40 -15.85 -18.04
CA LEU A 751 4.27 -14.95 -18.19
C LEU A 751 2.93 -15.56 -17.72
N SER A 752 2.99 -16.39 -16.67
CA SER A 752 1.82 -17.10 -16.14
C SER A 752 0.98 -16.22 -15.20
N PHE A 753 1.56 -15.19 -14.60
CA PHE A 753 0.97 -14.29 -13.59
C PHE A 753 0.45 -14.99 -12.34
N GLN A 754 0.80 -16.27 -12.11
CA GLN A 754 0.32 -17.04 -10.97
C GLN A 754 0.68 -16.35 -9.63
N ASN A 755 1.94 -15.92 -9.50
CA ASN A 755 2.42 -15.23 -8.29
C ASN A 755 1.72 -13.88 -8.05
N HIS A 756 1.40 -13.16 -9.14
CA HIS A 756 0.64 -11.92 -9.04
C HIS A 756 -0.78 -12.16 -8.52
N ILE A 757 -1.46 -13.13 -9.09
CA ILE A 757 -2.84 -13.50 -8.73
C ILE A 757 -2.90 -13.95 -7.27
N ALA A 758 -1.98 -14.80 -6.83
CA ALA A 758 -1.90 -15.26 -5.45
C ALA A 758 -1.75 -14.09 -4.46
N LYS A 759 -0.81 -13.17 -4.71
CA LYS A 759 -0.61 -11.99 -3.85
C LYS A 759 -1.79 -11.00 -3.89
N ALA A 760 -2.42 -10.81 -5.06
CA ALA A 760 -3.58 -9.94 -5.19
C ALA A 760 -4.80 -10.49 -4.42
N THR A 761 -5.08 -11.80 -4.55
CA THR A 761 -6.17 -12.48 -3.85
C THR A 761 -5.95 -12.49 -2.34
N ALA A 762 -4.74 -12.76 -1.86
CA ALA A 762 -4.39 -12.69 -0.44
C ALA A 762 -4.60 -11.28 0.14
N LYS A 763 -4.12 -10.25 -0.54
CA LYS A 763 -4.32 -8.85 -0.13
C LYS A 763 -5.80 -8.48 -0.11
N ALA A 764 -6.59 -8.94 -1.06
CA ALA A 764 -8.03 -8.71 -1.11
C ALA A 764 -8.76 -9.43 0.05
N ASN A 765 -8.41 -10.69 0.35
CA ASN A 765 -8.92 -11.44 1.49
C ASN A 765 -8.58 -10.77 2.83
N SER A 766 -7.34 -10.28 3.00
CA SER A 766 -6.95 -9.50 4.18
C SER A 766 -7.86 -8.28 4.39
N ARG A 767 -8.18 -7.55 3.32
CA ARG A 767 -9.12 -6.41 3.38
C ARG A 767 -10.56 -6.84 3.73
N LEU A 768 -11.02 -7.97 3.22
CA LEU A 768 -12.30 -8.55 3.61
C LEU A 768 -12.35 -8.90 5.09
N GLY A 769 -11.28 -9.48 5.62
CA GLY A 769 -11.11 -9.75 7.04
C GLY A 769 -11.24 -8.48 7.90
N ILE A 770 -10.59 -7.38 7.46
CA ILE A 770 -10.71 -6.07 8.14
C ILE A 770 -12.17 -5.58 8.14
N ILE A 771 -12.86 -5.64 6.99
CA ILE A 771 -14.26 -5.22 6.88
C ILE A 771 -15.14 -6.04 7.81
N ARG A 772 -15.00 -7.39 7.78
CA ARG A 772 -15.76 -8.31 8.63
C ARG A 772 -15.63 -7.98 10.12
N ARG A 773 -14.41 -7.70 10.58
CA ARG A 773 -14.14 -7.41 12.00
C ARG A 773 -14.60 -6.03 12.45
N SER A 774 -14.47 -5.04 11.56
CA SER A 774 -14.70 -3.64 11.93
C SER A 774 -16.15 -3.19 11.85
N PHE A 775 -16.97 -3.84 10.99
CA PHE A 775 -18.35 -3.45 10.74
C PHE A 775 -19.32 -4.47 11.34
N ASP A 776 -20.11 -4.03 12.31
CA ASP A 776 -21.10 -4.90 12.98
C ASP A 776 -22.42 -5.01 12.19
N PHE A 777 -22.72 -4.05 11.34
CA PHE A 777 -23.97 -3.94 10.58
C PHE A 777 -23.74 -3.87 9.07
N LEU A 778 -23.28 -4.98 8.49
CA LEU A 778 -23.11 -5.10 7.04
C LEU A 778 -24.48 -5.31 6.36
N THR A 779 -25.10 -4.19 5.96
CA THR A 779 -26.24 -4.25 5.01
C THR A 779 -25.72 -4.44 3.59
N GLU A 780 -26.58 -4.88 2.66
CA GLU A 780 -26.23 -5.01 1.25
C GLU A 780 -25.61 -3.74 0.68
N LYS A 781 -26.21 -2.56 0.93
CA LYS A 781 -25.69 -1.26 0.50
C LYS A 781 -24.31 -0.96 1.08
N THR A 782 -24.16 -1.12 2.41
CA THR A 782 -22.89 -0.88 3.12
C THR A 782 -21.79 -1.80 2.60
N PHE A 783 -22.09 -3.08 2.45
CA PHE A 783 -21.16 -4.08 1.93
C PHE A 783 -20.71 -3.73 0.50
N VAL A 784 -21.65 -3.48 -0.42
CA VAL A 784 -21.34 -3.18 -1.82
C VAL A 784 -20.43 -1.95 -1.93
N GLN A 785 -20.67 -0.91 -1.13
CA GLN A 785 -19.81 0.28 -1.11
C GLN A 785 -18.38 -0.04 -0.65
N LEU A 786 -18.24 -0.76 0.48
CA LEU A 786 -16.93 -1.16 1.00
C LEU A 786 -16.20 -2.11 0.06
N TYR A 787 -16.90 -3.09 -0.50
CA TYR A 787 -16.33 -4.03 -1.46
C TYR A 787 -15.80 -3.31 -2.70
N LYS A 788 -16.64 -2.45 -3.31
CA LYS A 788 -16.26 -1.69 -4.51
C LYS A 788 -15.12 -0.69 -4.28
N SER A 789 -14.98 -0.14 -3.08
CA SER A 789 -13.95 0.87 -2.78
C SER A 789 -12.66 0.27 -2.20
N MET A 790 -12.73 -0.79 -1.41
CA MET A 790 -11.59 -1.30 -0.64
C MET A 790 -11.04 -2.64 -1.14
N VAL A 791 -11.90 -3.55 -1.63
CA VAL A 791 -11.49 -4.91 -1.99
C VAL A 791 -11.28 -5.03 -3.50
N ARG A 792 -12.30 -4.73 -4.28
CA ARG A 792 -12.31 -4.91 -5.72
C ARG A 792 -11.18 -4.18 -6.46
N PRO A 793 -10.78 -2.94 -6.11
CA PRO A 793 -9.66 -2.28 -6.79
C PRO A 793 -8.32 -3.01 -6.69
N VAL A 794 -8.14 -3.88 -5.69
CA VAL A 794 -6.93 -4.72 -5.58
C VAL A 794 -6.93 -5.82 -6.63
N LEU A 795 -8.10 -6.37 -6.95
CA LEU A 795 -8.28 -7.44 -7.93
C LEU A 795 -8.38 -6.92 -9.36
N GLU A 796 -8.65 -5.62 -9.54
CA GLU A 796 -8.80 -4.99 -10.86
C GLU A 796 -7.55 -4.19 -11.29
N TYR A 797 -6.56 -4.01 -10.40
CA TYR A 797 -5.34 -3.27 -10.76
C TYR A 797 -4.57 -3.98 -11.87
N GLY A 798 -4.33 -3.29 -12.97
CA GLY A 798 -3.57 -3.82 -14.10
C GLY A 798 -4.24 -5.05 -14.77
N GLN A 799 -5.53 -5.27 -14.60
CA GLN A 799 -6.23 -6.47 -15.07
C GLN A 799 -6.06 -6.73 -16.57
N SER A 800 -5.90 -5.69 -17.38
CA SER A 800 -5.65 -5.84 -18.82
C SER A 800 -4.24 -6.34 -19.12
N VAL A 801 -3.32 -6.21 -18.19
CA VAL A 801 -1.93 -6.72 -18.28
C VAL A 801 -1.89 -8.21 -18.00
N TRP A 802 -2.49 -8.64 -16.88
CA TRP A 802 -2.47 -10.02 -16.42
C TRP A 802 -3.82 -10.71 -16.66
N GLN A 803 -3.83 -11.68 -17.53
CA GLN A 803 -4.98 -12.55 -17.78
C GLN A 803 -4.67 -13.94 -17.21
N PRO A 804 -5.55 -14.49 -16.34
CA PRO A 804 -5.39 -15.86 -15.88
C PRO A 804 -5.37 -16.85 -17.06
N ALA A 805 -4.27 -17.52 -17.26
CA ALA A 805 -4.11 -18.51 -18.33
C ALA A 805 -4.82 -19.84 -18.02
N LEU A 806 -5.02 -20.13 -16.73
CA LEU A 806 -5.62 -21.38 -16.24
C LEU A 806 -6.97 -21.11 -15.59
N LYS A 807 -7.93 -22.02 -15.78
CA LYS A 807 -9.26 -21.98 -15.15
C LYS A 807 -9.16 -21.86 -13.62
N LYS A 808 -8.20 -22.56 -13.00
CA LYS A 808 -7.93 -22.49 -11.56
C LYS A 808 -7.63 -21.06 -11.11
N LEU A 809 -6.77 -20.34 -11.81
CA LEU A 809 -6.41 -18.96 -11.46
C LEU A 809 -7.59 -18.00 -11.62
N THR A 810 -8.44 -18.22 -12.62
CA THR A 810 -9.71 -17.46 -12.77
C THR A 810 -10.62 -17.72 -11.57
N GLN A 811 -10.72 -18.98 -11.13
CA GLN A 811 -11.50 -19.38 -9.99
C GLN A 811 -10.97 -18.78 -8.69
N ASP A 812 -9.65 -18.76 -8.48
CA ASP A 812 -9.01 -18.18 -7.29
C ASP A 812 -9.37 -16.69 -7.13
N VAL A 813 -9.41 -15.94 -8.23
CA VAL A 813 -9.84 -14.54 -8.23
C VAL A 813 -11.32 -14.42 -7.91
N GLU A 814 -12.18 -15.23 -8.53
CA GLU A 814 -13.63 -15.21 -8.34
C GLU A 814 -14.02 -15.65 -6.92
N ASP A 815 -13.27 -16.57 -6.31
CA ASP A 815 -13.50 -17.07 -4.96
C ASP A 815 -13.38 -15.97 -3.89
N VAL A 816 -12.57 -14.95 -4.12
CA VAL A 816 -12.56 -13.78 -3.23
C VAL A 816 -13.95 -13.13 -3.19
N GLN A 817 -14.60 -12.95 -4.36
CA GLN A 817 -15.95 -12.38 -4.44
C GLN A 817 -17.00 -13.35 -3.91
N ARG A 818 -16.84 -14.66 -4.11
CA ARG A 818 -17.69 -15.70 -3.51
C ARG A 818 -17.70 -15.62 -1.99
N ARG A 819 -16.52 -15.54 -1.36
CA ARG A 819 -16.37 -15.37 0.09
C ARG A 819 -16.97 -14.04 0.55
N ALA A 820 -16.65 -12.97 -0.17
CA ALA A 820 -17.13 -11.63 0.13
C ALA A 820 -18.67 -11.56 0.21
N THR A 821 -19.38 -12.10 -0.78
CA THR A 821 -20.85 -12.06 -0.84
C THR A 821 -21.50 -12.91 0.26
N LYS A 822 -20.83 -13.92 0.80
CA LYS A 822 -21.30 -14.71 1.96
C LYS A 822 -21.29 -13.93 3.29
N LEU A 823 -20.62 -12.77 3.35
CA LEU A 823 -20.66 -11.92 4.54
C LEU A 823 -22.05 -11.32 4.81
N ILE A 824 -22.94 -11.35 3.83
CA ILE A 824 -24.31 -10.90 3.99
C ILE A 824 -25.18 -12.08 4.43
N GLY A 825 -25.57 -12.10 5.71
CA GLY A 825 -26.29 -13.25 6.31
C GLY A 825 -27.51 -13.70 5.54
N LYS A 826 -28.32 -12.78 5.00
CA LYS A 826 -29.51 -13.08 4.18
C LYS A 826 -29.21 -13.78 2.86
N LEU A 827 -27.98 -13.66 2.36
CA LEU A 827 -27.58 -14.19 1.06
C LEU A 827 -26.63 -15.40 1.18
N LYS A 828 -26.21 -15.75 2.41
CA LYS A 828 -25.17 -16.74 2.68
C LYS A 828 -25.45 -18.09 2.01
N ASP A 829 -26.69 -18.53 2.07
CA ASP A 829 -27.12 -19.87 1.61
C ASP A 829 -27.63 -19.88 0.15
N LYS A 830 -27.67 -18.70 -0.51
CA LYS A 830 -28.07 -18.60 -1.90
C LYS A 830 -26.94 -19.00 -2.86
N PRO A 831 -27.27 -19.55 -4.05
CA PRO A 831 -26.31 -19.77 -5.14
C PRO A 831 -25.53 -18.50 -5.46
N TYR A 832 -24.29 -18.65 -5.96
CA TYR A 832 -23.41 -17.50 -6.16
C TYR A 832 -23.95 -16.49 -7.17
N ALA A 833 -24.50 -16.94 -8.30
CA ALA A 833 -25.09 -16.08 -9.32
C ALA A 833 -26.24 -15.22 -8.75
N GLU A 834 -27.15 -15.83 -7.96
CA GLU A 834 -28.24 -15.11 -7.30
C GLU A 834 -27.73 -14.05 -6.29
N ARG A 835 -26.63 -14.34 -5.59
CA ARG A 835 -26.01 -13.37 -4.69
C ARG A 835 -25.45 -12.17 -5.44
N LEU A 836 -24.83 -12.40 -6.60
CA LEU A 836 -24.31 -11.35 -7.45
C LEU A 836 -25.43 -10.47 -8.01
N GLU A 837 -26.50 -11.07 -8.49
CA GLU A 837 -27.67 -10.36 -9.00
C GLU A 837 -28.34 -9.51 -7.91
N ALA A 838 -28.61 -10.09 -6.73
CA ALA A 838 -29.19 -9.39 -5.60
C ALA A 838 -28.33 -8.17 -5.15
N LEU A 839 -27.02 -8.28 -5.23
CA LEU A 839 -26.07 -7.22 -4.86
C LEU A 839 -25.74 -6.27 -6.02
N LYS A 840 -26.22 -6.55 -7.23
CA LYS A 840 -25.87 -5.85 -8.47
C LYS A 840 -24.34 -5.75 -8.64
N LEU A 841 -23.68 -6.87 -8.42
CA LEU A 841 -22.24 -7.04 -8.56
C LEU A 841 -21.96 -7.98 -9.74
N PRO A 842 -21.49 -7.48 -10.88
CA PRO A 842 -21.03 -8.34 -11.96
C PRO A 842 -19.93 -9.29 -11.50
N SER A 843 -19.84 -10.47 -12.12
CA SER A 843 -18.72 -11.39 -11.91
C SER A 843 -17.38 -10.70 -12.21
N LEU A 844 -16.29 -11.12 -11.55
CA LEU A 844 -14.98 -10.56 -11.81
C LEU A 844 -14.47 -10.93 -13.22
N GLU A 845 -14.94 -12.04 -13.77
CA GLU A 845 -14.67 -12.40 -15.17
C GLU A 845 -15.29 -11.36 -16.13
N HIS A 846 -16.58 -11.03 -15.96
CA HIS A 846 -17.23 -9.98 -16.75
C HIS A 846 -16.52 -8.63 -16.55
N ARG A 847 -16.09 -8.33 -15.34
CA ARG A 847 -15.37 -7.08 -15.02
C ARG A 847 -14.03 -6.98 -15.75
N ARG A 848 -13.28 -8.07 -15.87
CA ARG A 848 -12.02 -8.10 -16.63
C ARG A 848 -12.28 -7.81 -18.11
N ARG A 849 -13.24 -8.51 -18.72
CA ARG A 849 -13.62 -8.27 -20.13
C ARG A 849 -14.06 -6.84 -20.38
N ARG A 850 -14.90 -6.31 -19.50
CA ARG A 850 -15.29 -4.89 -19.54
C ARG A 850 -14.09 -3.96 -19.45
N GLY A 851 -13.14 -4.23 -18.57
CA GLY A 851 -11.90 -3.46 -18.44
C GLY A 851 -11.07 -3.49 -19.72
N ASP A 852 -10.91 -4.65 -20.31
CA ASP A 852 -10.21 -4.81 -21.58
C ASP A 852 -10.86 -3.96 -22.70
N MET A 853 -12.18 -4.00 -22.85
CA MET A 853 -12.89 -3.19 -23.86
C MET A 853 -12.72 -1.68 -23.60
N ILE A 854 -12.68 -1.25 -22.36
CA ILE A 854 -12.41 0.16 -22.01
C ILE A 854 -11.00 0.56 -22.43
N GLU A 855 -10.01 -0.31 -22.21
CA GLU A 855 -8.62 -0.01 -22.61
C GLU A 855 -8.49 0.00 -24.16
N VAL A 856 -9.14 -0.91 -24.90
CA VAL A 856 -9.17 -0.86 -26.37
C VAL A 856 -9.81 0.45 -26.87
N TYR A 857 -10.95 0.83 -26.28
CA TYR A 857 -11.61 2.11 -26.60
C TYR A 857 -10.69 3.30 -26.41
N LYS A 858 -10.04 3.38 -25.24
CA LYS A 858 -9.10 4.47 -24.95
C LYS A 858 -7.95 4.55 -25.95
N TYR A 859 -7.46 3.39 -26.36
CA TYR A 859 -6.37 3.28 -27.32
C TYR A 859 -6.79 3.80 -28.69
N LEU A 860 -7.90 3.28 -29.23
CA LEU A 860 -8.36 3.63 -30.57
C LEU A 860 -8.86 5.09 -30.69
N HIS A 861 -9.23 5.72 -29.58
CA HIS A 861 -9.68 7.12 -29.54
C HIS A 861 -8.61 8.08 -29.00
N GLY A 862 -7.32 7.67 -28.93
CA GLY A 862 -6.21 8.54 -28.60
C GLY A 862 -6.11 8.98 -27.13
N PHE A 863 -6.88 8.38 -26.22
CA PHE A 863 -6.76 8.66 -24.77
C PHE A 863 -5.56 8.00 -24.14
N ASN A 864 -5.12 6.86 -24.69
CA ASN A 864 -3.91 6.15 -24.28
C ASN A 864 -2.89 6.19 -25.41
N ASN A 865 -1.64 6.49 -25.06
CA ASN A 865 -0.49 6.50 -25.96
C ASN A 865 0.53 5.47 -25.50
N THR A 866 0.90 4.55 -26.40
CA THR A 866 2.07 3.66 -26.25
C THR A 866 3.04 4.00 -27.35
N GLY A 867 4.31 3.70 -27.18
CA GLY A 867 5.33 3.95 -28.19
C GLY A 867 5.15 3.17 -29.49
N ARG A 868 4.30 2.11 -29.49
CA ARG A 868 4.03 1.27 -30.66
C ARG A 868 2.52 1.02 -30.85
N ALA A 869 2.12 0.69 -32.06
CA ALA A 869 0.74 0.35 -32.39
C ALA A 869 0.43 -1.08 -31.92
N LEU A 870 -0.45 -1.19 -30.88
CA LEU A 870 -0.88 -2.50 -30.36
C LEU A 870 -1.89 -3.21 -31.27
N PHE A 871 -2.57 -2.50 -32.16
CA PHE A 871 -3.65 -3.02 -32.98
C PHE A 871 -3.46 -2.63 -34.44
N ILE A 872 -3.80 -3.53 -35.34
CA ILE A 872 -3.82 -3.33 -36.77
C ILE A 872 -5.29 -3.10 -37.19
N PRO A 873 -5.64 -1.95 -37.79
CA PRO A 873 -6.98 -1.74 -38.31
C PRO A 873 -7.31 -2.78 -39.40
N HIS A 874 -8.56 -3.21 -39.45
CA HIS A 874 -9.02 -4.09 -40.52
C HIS A 874 -9.23 -3.30 -41.80
N THR A 875 -8.45 -3.58 -42.84
CA THR A 875 -8.44 -2.87 -44.13
C THR A 875 -9.27 -3.58 -45.23
N GLY A 876 -10.04 -4.62 -44.88
CA GLY A 876 -10.87 -5.35 -45.85
C GLY A 876 -12.17 -4.63 -46.22
N ARG A 877 -12.90 -5.19 -47.23
CA ARG A 877 -14.24 -4.70 -47.65
C ARG A 877 -15.16 -4.56 -46.45
N ASP A 878 -16.10 -3.59 -46.51
CA ASP A 878 -17.09 -3.33 -45.46
C ASP A 878 -17.83 -4.62 -45.03
N THR A 879 -17.35 -5.17 -43.91
CA THR A 879 -18.03 -6.30 -43.28
C THR A 879 -19.15 -5.78 -42.37
N ARG A 880 -20.23 -6.57 -42.18
CA ARG A 880 -21.31 -6.21 -41.24
C ARG A 880 -20.71 -5.86 -39.86
N GLY A 881 -21.11 -4.70 -39.29
CA GLY A 881 -20.72 -4.22 -37.98
C GLY A 881 -20.12 -2.81 -38.04
N HIS A 882 -19.26 -2.46 -37.05
CA HIS A 882 -18.67 -1.11 -36.93
C HIS A 882 -17.39 -0.92 -37.78
N SER A 883 -17.06 0.34 -38.06
CA SER A 883 -15.89 0.70 -38.89
C SER A 883 -14.54 0.65 -38.20
N LEU A 884 -14.51 0.53 -36.85
CA LEU A 884 -13.27 0.41 -36.06
C LEU A 884 -12.90 -1.03 -35.75
N LYS A 885 -13.09 -1.96 -36.70
CA LYS A 885 -12.69 -3.35 -36.55
C LYS A 885 -11.18 -3.49 -36.59
N LEU A 886 -10.70 -4.49 -35.85
CA LEU A 886 -9.31 -4.84 -35.72
C LEU A 886 -9.01 -6.12 -36.48
N ALA A 887 -7.88 -6.17 -37.19
CA ALA A 887 -7.36 -7.37 -37.80
C ALA A 887 -6.85 -8.31 -36.73
N LYS A 888 -7.14 -9.61 -36.85
CA LYS A 888 -6.68 -10.65 -35.93
C LYS A 888 -5.48 -11.37 -36.57
N PRO A 889 -4.24 -11.06 -36.17
CA PRO A 889 -3.06 -11.78 -36.62
C PRO A 889 -3.11 -13.26 -36.19
N ARG A 890 -2.48 -14.11 -36.97
CA ARG A 890 -2.24 -15.51 -36.56
C ARG A 890 -1.14 -15.53 -35.51
N TRP A 891 -1.22 -16.45 -34.61
CA TRP A 891 -0.22 -16.69 -33.57
C TRP A 891 0.05 -18.22 -33.46
N THR A 892 1.24 -18.57 -33.01
CA THR A 892 1.70 -19.95 -32.81
C THR A 892 1.76 -20.29 -31.33
N GLU A 893 2.27 -19.37 -30.53
CA GLU A 893 2.44 -19.58 -29.11
C GLU A 893 1.23 -19.13 -28.30
N ARG A 894 0.76 -19.98 -27.39
CA ARG A 894 -0.41 -19.71 -26.52
C ARG A 894 -0.27 -18.42 -25.74
N VAL A 895 0.95 -18.09 -25.30
CA VAL A 895 1.24 -16.85 -24.57
C VAL A 895 0.88 -15.62 -25.40
N ARG A 896 1.17 -15.63 -26.72
CA ARG A 896 0.78 -14.57 -27.66
C ARG A 896 -0.73 -14.47 -27.80
N GLY A 897 -1.42 -15.58 -27.94
CA GLY A 897 -2.89 -15.61 -28.03
C GLY A 897 -3.59 -15.08 -26.78
N LEU A 898 -2.97 -15.19 -25.61
CA LEU A 898 -3.46 -14.66 -24.34
C LEU A 898 -3.06 -13.19 -24.09
N SER A 899 -2.15 -12.62 -24.90
CA SER A 899 -1.76 -11.21 -24.77
C SER A 899 -2.94 -10.29 -25.00
N PHE A 900 -2.89 -9.09 -24.42
CA PHE A 900 -3.97 -8.11 -24.55
C PHE A 900 -4.30 -7.79 -25.99
N SER A 901 -3.29 -7.52 -26.82
CA SER A 901 -3.43 -7.17 -28.22
C SER A 901 -4.08 -8.24 -29.09
N GLN A 902 -4.14 -9.51 -28.65
CA GLN A 902 -4.73 -10.60 -29.40
C GLN A 902 -6.10 -11.03 -28.85
N ARG A 903 -6.21 -11.23 -27.54
CA ARG A 903 -7.41 -11.80 -26.92
C ARG A 903 -8.62 -10.87 -27.00
N VAL A 904 -8.42 -9.55 -27.09
CA VAL A 904 -9.52 -8.57 -27.09
C VAL A 904 -10.19 -8.38 -28.44
N ILE A 905 -9.53 -8.75 -29.54
CA ILE A 905 -9.95 -8.43 -30.90
C ILE A 905 -11.34 -8.97 -31.23
N SER A 906 -11.58 -10.26 -30.97
CA SER A 906 -12.88 -10.87 -31.29
C SER A 906 -14.02 -10.17 -30.52
N SER A 907 -13.85 -9.98 -29.20
CA SER A 907 -14.86 -9.32 -28.37
C SER A 907 -15.07 -7.84 -28.72
N TRP A 908 -14.02 -7.15 -29.21
CA TRP A 908 -14.15 -5.79 -29.70
C TRP A 908 -14.92 -5.74 -31.03
N ASN A 909 -14.60 -6.60 -31.97
CA ASN A 909 -15.20 -6.63 -33.29
C ASN A 909 -16.70 -7.01 -33.27
N GLU A 910 -17.16 -7.67 -32.20
CA GLU A 910 -18.56 -8.04 -31.98
C GLU A 910 -19.42 -6.89 -31.42
N LEU A 911 -18.80 -5.82 -30.92
CA LEU A 911 -19.53 -4.70 -30.31
C LEU A 911 -20.37 -3.94 -31.36
N PRO A 912 -21.55 -3.43 -31.00
CA PRO A 912 -22.37 -2.57 -31.88
C PRO A 912 -21.67 -1.23 -32.16
N ASP A 913 -21.90 -0.69 -33.37
CA ASP A 913 -21.29 0.60 -33.79
C ASP A 913 -21.60 1.76 -32.83
N GLN A 914 -22.85 1.83 -32.33
CA GLN A 914 -23.23 2.84 -31.34
C GLN A 914 -22.46 2.77 -30.03
N VAL A 915 -21.92 1.61 -29.64
CA VAL A 915 -21.09 1.43 -28.44
C VAL A 915 -19.68 1.94 -28.75
N VAL A 916 -19.10 1.48 -29.85
CA VAL A 916 -17.72 1.76 -30.24
C VAL A 916 -17.51 3.25 -30.55
N ARG A 917 -18.48 3.92 -31.18
CA ARG A 917 -18.46 5.36 -31.50
C ARG A 917 -18.98 6.24 -30.36
N ALA A 918 -18.89 5.83 -29.13
CA ALA A 918 -19.25 6.69 -28.01
C ALA A 918 -18.34 7.94 -27.97
N PRO A 919 -18.87 9.16 -27.66
CA PRO A 919 -18.08 10.39 -27.70
C PRO A 919 -17.10 10.54 -26.54
N THR A 920 -17.29 9.82 -25.45
CA THR A 920 -16.42 9.86 -24.25
C THR A 920 -16.25 8.49 -23.65
N VAL A 921 -15.19 8.30 -22.87
CA VAL A 921 -14.95 7.05 -22.11
C VAL A 921 -16.14 6.70 -21.20
N ASN A 922 -16.80 7.69 -20.59
CA ASN A 922 -17.96 7.43 -19.74
C ASN A 922 -19.21 7.05 -20.56
N ALA A 923 -19.41 7.66 -21.70
CA ALA A 923 -20.48 7.26 -22.63
C ALA A 923 -20.26 5.82 -23.12
N PHE A 924 -19.02 5.46 -23.47
CA PHE A 924 -18.66 4.09 -23.84
C PHE A 924 -18.99 3.09 -22.71
N LYS A 925 -18.55 3.38 -21.48
CA LYS A 925 -18.84 2.52 -20.34
C LYS A 925 -20.34 2.30 -20.14
N ASN A 926 -21.13 3.35 -20.22
CA ASN A 926 -22.57 3.27 -20.04
C ASN A 926 -23.26 2.47 -21.16
N ARG A 927 -22.86 2.69 -22.42
CA ARG A 927 -23.41 1.97 -23.58
C ARG A 927 -22.99 0.50 -23.56
N PHE A 928 -21.75 0.20 -23.18
CA PHE A 928 -21.25 -1.15 -23.00
C PHE A 928 -22.04 -1.88 -21.90
N ASP A 929 -22.17 -1.25 -20.74
CA ASP A 929 -22.91 -1.82 -19.60
C ASP A 929 -24.38 -2.11 -19.98
N LYS A 930 -25.02 -1.20 -20.70
CA LYS A 930 -26.40 -1.37 -21.20
C LYS A 930 -26.52 -2.51 -22.24
N HIS A 931 -25.52 -2.65 -23.11
CA HIS A 931 -25.50 -3.73 -24.11
C HIS A 931 -25.47 -5.12 -23.48
N TRP A 932 -24.78 -5.28 -22.34
CA TRP A 932 -24.64 -6.54 -21.63
C TRP A 932 -25.63 -6.73 -20.49
N GLU A 933 -26.47 -5.76 -20.16
CA GLU A 933 -27.29 -5.71 -18.94
C GLU A 933 -28.16 -6.97 -18.74
N SER A 934 -28.74 -7.50 -19.81
CA SER A 934 -29.61 -8.70 -19.78
C SER A 934 -28.87 -10.01 -20.00
N HIS A 935 -27.55 -9.99 -20.25
CA HIS A 935 -26.83 -11.20 -20.58
C HIS A 935 -26.48 -12.00 -19.32
N PRO A 936 -26.75 -13.32 -19.23
CA PRO A 936 -26.49 -14.14 -18.04
C PRO A 936 -25.03 -14.06 -17.55
N SER A 937 -24.08 -13.93 -18.46
CA SER A 937 -22.65 -13.85 -18.12
C SER A 937 -22.25 -12.66 -17.23
N VAL A 938 -23.13 -11.68 -17.06
CA VAL A 938 -22.87 -10.56 -16.14
C VAL A 938 -22.77 -11.06 -14.71
N TYR A 939 -23.64 -11.98 -14.31
CA TYR A 939 -23.72 -12.50 -12.94
C TYR A 939 -23.24 -13.94 -12.80
N ASP A 940 -23.21 -14.70 -13.88
CA ASP A 940 -22.74 -16.08 -13.89
C ASP A 940 -21.39 -16.20 -14.59
N PRO A 941 -20.27 -16.39 -13.84
CA PRO A 941 -18.96 -16.58 -14.44
C PRO A 941 -18.85 -17.90 -15.23
N ASP A 942 -19.72 -18.88 -14.98
CA ASP A 942 -19.70 -20.19 -15.64
C ASP A 942 -20.24 -20.13 -17.07
N CYS A 943 -21.07 -19.12 -17.39
CA CYS A 943 -21.52 -18.87 -18.77
C CYS A 943 -20.36 -18.61 -19.76
N TYR A 944 -19.21 -18.17 -19.29
CA TYR A 944 -18.01 -17.98 -20.13
C TYR A 944 -17.25 -19.28 -20.39
N LYS A 945 -17.52 -20.36 -19.66
CA LYS A 945 -16.86 -21.66 -19.86
C LYS A 945 -17.28 -22.32 -21.18
N VAL A 946 -18.49 -22.06 -21.64
CA VAL A 946 -19.03 -22.62 -22.86
C VAL A 946 -18.35 -22.05 -24.11
N GLN A 947 -18.01 -20.76 -24.11
CA GLN A 947 -17.34 -20.12 -25.26
C GLN A 947 -15.84 -20.50 -25.42
N CYS A 948 -15.19 -20.98 -24.35
CA CYS A 948 -13.81 -21.47 -24.43
C CYS A 948 -13.67 -22.88 -24.98
N THR A 949 -14.75 -23.66 -25.12
CA THR A 949 -14.73 -24.98 -25.72
C THR A 949 -14.64 -24.92 -27.25
N ASP A 950 -15.09 -23.82 -27.86
CA ASP A 950 -14.96 -23.63 -29.31
C ASP A 950 -13.54 -23.32 -29.80
N MET A 951 -12.61 -23.00 -28.88
CA MET A 951 -11.17 -22.88 -29.22
C MET A 951 -10.44 -24.22 -29.34
N ARG A 952 -11.09 -25.34 -29.06
CA ARG A 952 -10.49 -26.69 -29.23
C ARG A 952 -10.63 -27.27 -30.64
N THR A 953 -11.36 -26.62 -31.53
CA THR A 953 -11.65 -27.09 -32.87
C THR A 953 -10.80 -26.44 -33.96
N VAL A 954 -9.71 -25.75 -33.57
CA VAL A 954 -8.70 -25.27 -34.52
C VAL A 954 -7.34 -25.77 -34.04
N LEU A 955 -7.14 -27.07 -34.10
CA LEU A 955 -5.84 -27.73 -34.17
C LEU A 955 -5.74 -28.31 -35.53
#